data_f1483133d7dd3fef839179d8dc91cff5
#
_entry.id   f1483133d7dd3fef839179d8dc91cff5
#
_cell.length_a   1.000
_cell.length_b   1.000
_cell.length_c   1.000
_cell.angle_alpha   90.00
_cell.angle_beta   90.00
_cell.angle_gamma   90.00
#
_symmetry.space_group_name_H-M   'P 1'
#
loop_
_entity.id
_entity.type
_entity.pdbx_description
1 polymer ?
#
loop_
_entity_poly.entity_id
_entity_poly.type
_entity_poly.pdbx_seq_one_letter_code
_entity_poly.pdbx_strand_id
1 'polypeptide(L)'
;MAFTDPFIRRPVLASVVSLLIVLLGMQAFSKLVIREYPQMENALITVTTLYAGANAETIQGYITQPLQQSLASAEGIDYMTSVSRQNYSTISIYARIGANTDRLVTELLAKSNEVKSQLPPDAEDPVLQKEAADASALMYISFYSEQMNNPQITDYLSRVIQPKLATLPGIAEAEILGNQVFAMRLWLDPVKMAAFGVTAGEINQAVQQYNFLAAAGEVKGQLVVTSVNASTDLKSPQAFAAIPVKTDGDRRVLMGDVARVELGAASYDAISSFNGIPSVYIGIKGTPSANPLDVIKEVRAKMPELEEQLPPNLKVSIAYDATRFIQASIDEVVKTLGEAVLIVIVVVFLFLGAFRSVLIPVVTIPLSMIGVLFFMQAMGYSINLLTLLAMVLAIGLVVDDAIVVVENIHRHIEEGKPPFEAALEGAREIAVPVVSMTITLAAVYAPIGFLTGLTGALFKEFAFTLAGAVIISGIVALTLSPMMCSRLLRHEENPSGLAHRLDLIFEGLKQRYQRALHGTLDTRPVVLVFAVLVLALIPVLLMFTKKELAPEEDQGIVFLMTNSPQTANLDYLNRYTAEFEGIFRSFPEYYSAFQINGYNGVQAGIGGMLLKPWDEREKSQMELLHAVQAKLNEIPGVQIFAFNLPSLPGTGEGLPFQFVLNTANDYESLLQVAQRVKQRASESGKFAFLDLDLAFDKPELVVDIDREKAAQMGVSMQDLGVALASLLGEGEINRFTIDGRSYKVIAQVERPYRDNPGWLGSYYVKSRNGQLVALSTLIEPHERARPRQLNQFQQLNSAIISGFPIVSMGEAIETVQQIAREEAPRGFAVDYAGASRQYVQEGSALLVTFGLALAIIFLVLAAQFESFRDPLVIMVTVPLSICGALIPLFLGVSSLNIYTQVGLVTLIGLISKHGILIVEFANQLRHEQGLGRREAIEQAAAIRLRPVLMTTAAMVLGVIPLILATGAGAVSRFDIGIVIATGMSVGTLFTLFVLPCIYTLVARPDAPPGVTQAANAH
;
A
#
# COMPACT_ATOMS: atom_id res chain seq x y z
N MET A 1 7.49 28.08 -44.77
CA MET A 1 6.20 27.40 -44.52
C MET A 1 6.17 27.05 -43.06
N ALA A 2 5.13 27.46 -42.33
CA ALA A 2 4.98 27.07 -40.90
C ALA A 2 4.68 25.55 -40.82
N PHE A 3 5.02 24.94 -39.71
CA PHE A 3 4.84 23.48 -39.44
C PHE A 3 3.38 23.01 -39.66
N THR A 4 2.39 23.86 -39.42
CA THR A 4 0.96 23.58 -39.53
C THR A 4 0.47 23.58 -41.00
N ASP A 5 1.12 24.32 -41.91
CA ASP A 5 0.67 24.49 -43.30
C ASP A 5 0.47 23.18 -44.09
N PRO A 6 1.40 22.18 -44.03
CA PRO A 6 1.27 20.92 -44.74
C PRO A 6 0.02 20.15 -44.36
N PHE A 7 -0.44 20.21 -43.12
CA PHE A 7 -1.60 19.47 -42.61
C PHE A 7 -2.91 20.12 -43.04
N ILE A 8 -2.97 21.46 -43.15
CA ILE A 8 -4.14 22.19 -43.66
C ILE A 8 -4.26 21.98 -45.16
N ARG A 9 -3.13 22.06 -45.89
CA ARG A 9 -3.11 21.89 -47.37
C ARG A 9 -3.32 20.46 -47.83
N ARG A 10 -2.98 19.47 -46.98
CA ARG A 10 -3.08 18.02 -47.26
C ARG A 10 -3.92 17.33 -46.18
N PRO A 11 -5.25 17.45 -46.24
CA PRO A 11 -6.13 16.92 -45.17
C PRO A 11 -5.98 15.41 -44.96
N VAL A 12 -5.64 14.66 -46.03
CA VAL A 12 -5.37 13.22 -45.91
C VAL A 12 -4.16 12.96 -45.01
N LEU A 13 -3.12 13.79 -45.06
CA LEU A 13 -1.95 13.67 -44.21
C LEU A 13 -2.31 13.82 -42.72
N ALA A 14 -3.13 14.83 -42.38
CA ALA A 14 -3.60 15.04 -41.01
C ALA A 14 -4.45 13.85 -40.52
N SER A 15 -5.34 13.33 -41.39
CA SER A 15 -6.16 12.16 -41.06
C SER A 15 -5.32 10.90 -40.87
N VAL A 16 -4.31 10.66 -41.72
CA VAL A 16 -3.40 9.49 -41.59
C VAL A 16 -2.61 9.55 -40.31
N VAL A 17 -2.06 10.70 -39.93
CA VAL A 17 -1.35 10.86 -38.64
C VAL A 17 -2.28 10.56 -37.46
N SER A 18 -3.49 11.09 -37.49
CA SER A 18 -4.49 10.83 -36.45
C SER A 18 -4.90 9.35 -36.39
N LEU A 19 -5.15 8.70 -37.52
CA LEU A 19 -5.43 7.26 -37.55
C LEU A 19 -4.26 6.41 -37.07
N LEU A 20 -3.04 6.82 -37.38
CA LEU A 20 -1.83 6.15 -36.85
C LEU A 20 -1.77 6.21 -35.33
N ILE A 21 -2.07 7.38 -34.74
CA ILE A 21 -2.13 7.56 -33.29
C ILE A 21 -3.19 6.61 -32.68
N VAL A 22 -4.37 6.52 -33.30
CA VAL A 22 -5.44 5.61 -32.86
C VAL A 22 -4.98 4.15 -32.94
N LEU A 23 -4.39 3.74 -34.04
CA LEU A 23 -3.94 2.34 -34.23
C LEU A 23 -2.86 1.96 -33.21
N LEU A 24 -1.87 2.82 -33.01
CA LEU A 24 -0.82 2.59 -32.03
C LEU A 24 -1.37 2.57 -30.60
N GLY A 25 -2.29 3.48 -30.26
CA GLY A 25 -2.92 3.53 -28.96
C GLY A 25 -3.83 2.33 -28.68
N MET A 26 -4.59 1.86 -29.66
CA MET A 26 -5.42 0.65 -29.52
C MET A 26 -4.55 -0.61 -29.37
N GLN A 27 -3.46 -0.71 -30.12
CA GLN A 27 -2.47 -1.78 -29.94
C GLN A 27 -1.86 -1.73 -28.55
N ALA A 28 -1.52 -0.53 -28.05
CA ALA A 28 -0.99 -0.34 -26.72
C ALA A 28 -1.97 -0.80 -25.65
N PHE A 29 -3.26 -0.43 -25.77
CA PHE A 29 -4.30 -0.83 -24.82
C PHE A 29 -4.36 -2.34 -24.59
N SER A 30 -4.23 -3.13 -25.67
CA SER A 30 -4.27 -4.59 -25.57
C SER A 30 -3.03 -5.22 -24.90
N LYS A 31 -1.95 -4.45 -24.70
CA LYS A 31 -0.68 -4.92 -24.11
C LYS A 31 -0.39 -4.31 -22.76
N LEU A 32 -1.05 -3.22 -22.41
CA LEU A 32 -0.88 -2.57 -21.11
C LEU A 32 -1.43 -3.45 -19.99
N VAL A 33 -0.63 -3.63 -18.98
CA VAL A 33 -1.01 -4.37 -17.77
C VAL A 33 -1.90 -3.45 -16.92
N ILE A 34 -2.98 -4.02 -16.38
CA ILE A 34 -3.89 -3.31 -15.47
C ILE A 34 -3.53 -3.70 -14.05
N ARG A 35 -3.29 -2.71 -13.17
CA ARG A 35 -2.91 -2.89 -11.76
C ARG A 35 -3.68 -1.90 -10.90
N GLU A 36 -3.62 -2.06 -9.59
CA GLU A 36 -4.13 -1.05 -8.65
C GLU A 36 -3.22 0.17 -8.61
N TYR A 37 -1.93 -0.06 -8.37
CA TYR A 37 -0.87 0.94 -8.30
C TYR A 37 0.27 0.64 -9.28
N PRO A 38 1.14 1.62 -9.57
CA PRO A 38 2.38 1.38 -10.31
C PRO A 38 3.19 0.23 -9.71
N GLN A 39 3.97 -0.44 -10.55
CA GLN A 39 4.85 -1.50 -10.07
C GLN A 39 5.92 -0.92 -9.13
N MET A 40 5.93 -1.39 -7.91
CA MET A 40 6.90 -1.02 -6.91
C MET A 40 7.69 -2.25 -6.48
N GLU A 41 9.00 -2.17 -6.56
CA GLU A 41 9.87 -3.17 -5.94
C GLU A 41 10.11 -2.76 -4.49
N ASN A 42 9.15 -3.05 -3.64
CA ASN A 42 9.28 -2.97 -2.20
C ASN A 42 9.21 -4.38 -1.65
N ALA A 43 10.33 -4.92 -1.22
CA ALA A 43 10.41 -6.29 -0.73
C ALA A 43 10.74 -6.32 0.76
N LEU A 44 10.03 -7.17 1.46
CA LEU A 44 10.35 -7.65 2.79
C LEU A 44 11.05 -9.02 2.65
N ILE A 45 12.24 -9.15 3.19
CA ILE A 45 12.93 -10.44 3.28
C ILE A 45 12.89 -10.86 4.75
N THR A 46 12.19 -11.94 5.01
CA THR A 46 12.05 -12.51 6.34
C THR A 46 12.99 -13.70 6.51
N VAL A 47 13.80 -13.69 7.56
CA VAL A 47 14.67 -14.80 7.96
C VAL A 47 14.12 -15.41 9.23
N THR A 48 13.59 -16.62 9.13
CA THR A 48 13.00 -17.33 10.27
C THR A 48 13.85 -18.54 10.64
N THR A 49 14.11 -18.70 11.94
CA THR A 49 14.85 -19.83 12.48
C THR A 49 14.09 -20.42 13.65
N LEU A 50 13.82 -21.71 13.62
CA LEU A 50 13.17 -22.46 14.69
C LEU A 50 14.25 -23.10 15.60
N TYR A 51 14.11 -22.91 16.90
CA TYR A 51 14.85 -23.65 17.93
C TYR A 51 13.88 -24.08 19.03
N ALA A 52 13.31 -25.25 18.88
CA ALA A 52 12.24 -25.75 19.72
C ALA A 52 12.67 -25.84 21.21
N GLY A 53 11.82 -25.35 22.10
CA GLY A 53 12.04 -25.32 23.54
C GLY A 53 12.88 -24.17 24.07
N ALA A 54 13.54 -23.39 23.22
CA ALA A 54 14.36 -22.26 23.64
C ALA A 54 13.51 -21.05 24.05
N ASN A 55 13.88 -20.34 25.11
CA ASN A 55 13.24 -19.09 25.50
C ASN A 55 13.73 -17.90 24.64
N ALA A 56 13.08 -16.74 24.77
CA ALA A 56 13.39 -15.56 23.98
C ALA A 56 14.84 -15.06 24.14
N GLU A 57 15.42 -15.13 25.36
CA GLU A 57 16.79 -14.71 25.63
C GLU A 57 17.82 -15.62 24.94
N THR A 58 17.57 -16.94 24.99
CA THR A 58 18.40 -17.93 24.29
C THR A 58 18.32 -17.74 22.79
N ILE A 59 17.11 -17.53 22.25
CA ILE A 59 16.92 -17.25 20.83
C ILE A 59 17.66 -15.98 20.43
N GLN A 60 17.52 -14.90 21.20
CA GLN A 60 18.20 -13.63 20.90
C GLN A 60 19.71 -13.79 20.88
N GLY A 61 20.30 -14.40 21.93
CA GLY A 61 21.75 -14.48 22.05
C GLY A 61 22.43 -15.44 21.08
N TYR A 62 21.83 -16.63 20.87
CA TYR A 62 22.47 -17.70 20.10
C TYR A 62 22.03 -17.77 18.63
N ILE A 63 20.91 -17.15 18.25
CA ILE A 63 20.38 -17.21 16.87
C ILE A 63 20.24 -15.82 16.28
N THR A 64 19.44 -14.93 16.92
CA THR A 64 19.09 -13.63 16.32
C THR A 64 20.32 -12.73 16.18
N GLN A 65 21.13 -12.57 17.21
CA GLN A 65 22.31 -11.69 17.19
C GLN A 65 23.36 -12.12 16.13
N PRO A 66 23.82 -13.38 16.05
CA PRO A 66 24.78 -13.79 15.05
C PRO A 66 24.23 -13.57 13.63
N LEU A 67 22.98 -13.93 13.38
CA LEU A 67 22.36 -13.76 12.06
C LEU A 67 22.25 -12.29 11.68
N GLN A 68 21.68 -11.44 12.53
CA GLN A 68 21.48 -10.03 12.17
C GLN A 68 22.79 -9.24 12.03
N GLN A 69 23.84 -9.59 12.80
CA GLN A 69 25.16 -8.99 12.63
C GLN A 69 25.75 -9.26 11.24
N SER A 70 25.61 -10.48 10.75
CA SER A 70 26.05 -10.84 9.41
C SER A 70 25.17 -10.20 8.32
N LEU A 71 23.85 -10.32 8.46
CA LEU A 71 22.86 -9.83 7.47
C LEU A 71 22.88 -8.30 7.32
N ALA A 72 23.18 -7.55 8.39
CA ALA A 72 23.23 -6.09 8.36
C ALA A 72 24.26 -5.48 7.41
N SER A 73 25.24 -6.26 6.98
CA SER A 73 26.28 -5.80 6.04
C SER A 73 25.85 -5.84 4.56
N ALA A 74 24.66 -6.37 4.24
CA ALA A 74 24.19 -6.47 2.86
C ALA A 74 23.75 -5.10 2.29
N GLU A 75 24.03 -4.89 1.00
CA GLU A 75 23.67 -3.66 0.31
C GLU A 75 22.16 -3.61 -0.04
N GLY A 76 21.54 -2.44 0.08
CA GLY A 76 20.14 -2.22 -0.32
C GLY A 76 19.12 -2.37 0.79
N ILE A 77 19.54 -2.56 2.03
CA ILE A 77 18.68 -2.55 3.20
C ILE A 77 18.29 -1.10 3.56
N ASP A 78 17.00 -0.85 3.80
CA ASP A 78 16.52 0.39 4.41
C ASP A 78 16.63 0.30 5.94
N TYR A 79 15.97 -0.70 6.52
CA TYR A 79 16.09 -1.00 7.95
C TYR A 79 15.82 -2.48 8.23
N MET A 80 16.20 -2.90 9.41
CA MET A 80 16.05 -4.28 9.86
C MET A 80 15.43 -4.30 11.24
N THR A 81 14.45 -5.17 11.44
CA THR A 81 13.86 -5.48 12.74
C THR A 81 14.09 -6.95 13.07
N SER A 82 14.15 -7.28 14.33
CA SER A 82 14.15 -8.68 14.75
C SER A 82 13.27 -8.89 15.96
N VAL A 83 12.65 -10.06 16.01
CA VAL A 83 11.79 -10.51 17.09
C VAL A 83 12.28 -11.87 17.54
N SER A 84 12.74 -11.93 18.78
CA SER A 84 13.11 -13.18 19.45
C SER A 84 12.00 -13.53 20.44
N ARG A 85 11.35 -14.65 20.18
CA ARG A 85 10.29 -15.20 21.04
C ARG A 85 10.57 -16.66 21.36
N GLN A 86 9.80 -17.25 22.22
CA GLN A 86 9.92 -18.66 22.50
C GLN A 86 9.87 -19.50 21.22
N ASN A 87 10.83 -20.34 21.00
CA ASN A 87 11.04 -21.22 19.86
C ASN A 87 11.51 -20.53 18.56
N TYR A 88 11.28 -19.25 18.33
CA TYR A 88 11.46 -18.63 17.02
C TYR A 88 12.32 -17.35 17.06
N SER A 89 13.21 -17.26 16.13
CA SER A 89 13.84 -16.00 15.70
C SER A 89 13.26 -15.58 14.38
N THR A 90 12.79 -14.35 14.27
CA THR A 90 12.32 -13.74 13.02
C THR A 90 13.08 -12.45 12.81
N ILE A 91 13.81 -12.34 11.71
CA ILE A 91 14.51 -11.12 11.30
C ILE A 91 13.85 -10.61 10.03
N SER A 92 13.28 -9.41 10.08
CA SER A 92 12.60 -8.75 8.97
C SER A 92 13.49 -7.67 8.39
N ILE A 93 13.86 -7.82 7.13
CA ILE A 93 14.77 -6.94 6.39
C ILE A 93 13.96 -6.23 5.32
N TYR A 94 13.78 -4.94 5.50
CA TYR A 94 13.07 -4.08 4.55
C TYR A 94 14.04 -3.56 3.50
N ALA A 95 13.81 -3.91 2.26
CA ALA A 95 14.62 -3.45 1.14
C ALA A 95 14.31 -1.98 0.85
N ARG A 96 15.35 -1.23 0.44
CA ARG A 96 15.17 0.15 -0.04
C ARG A 96 14.36 0.14 -1.32
N ILE A 97 13.36 1.02 -1.43
CA ILE A 97 12.51 1.12 -2.63
C ILE A 97 13.38 1.36 -3.86
N GLY A 98 13.21 0.51 -4.88
CA GLY A 98 14.00 0.53 -6.11
C GLY A 98 15.38 -0.18 -6.04
N ALA A 99 15.71 -0.85 -4.92
CA ALA A 99 16.88 -1.70 -4.84
C ALA A 99 16.66 -3.01 -5.63
N ASN A 100 17.75 -3.59 -6.15
CA ASN A 100 17.68 -4.91 -6.77
C ASN A 100 17.50 -5.99 -5.71
N THR A 101 16.26 -6.40 -5.51
CA THR A 101 15.86 -7.32 -4.44
C THR A 101 16.37 -8.73 -4.64
N ASP A 102 16.59 -9.20 -5.88
CA ASP A 102 17.13 -10.54 -6.15
C ASP A 102 18.62 -10.62 -5.80
N ARG A 103 19.36 -9.55 -6.08
CA ARG A 103 20.75 -9.44 -5.61
C ARG A 103 20.81 -9.42 -4.08
N LEU A 104 19.93 -8.65 -3.43
CA LEU A 104 19.87 -8.58 -1.98
C LEU A 104 19.58 -9.95 -1.37
N VAL A 105 18.58 -10.69 -1.86
CA VAL A 105 18.28 -12.06 -1.38
C VAL A 105 19.47 -12.98 -1.54
N THR A 106 20.16 -12.93 -2.68
CA THR A 106 21.35 -13.76 -2.91
C THR A 106 22.46 -13.44 -1.92
N GLU A 107 22.69 -12.17 -1.63
CA GLU A 107 23.67 -11.71 -0.65
C GLU A 107 23.29 -12.14 0.78
N LEU A 108 22.01 -11.96 1.17
CA LEU A 108 21.50 -12.40 2.47
C LEU A 108 21.61 -13.92 2.67
N LEU A 109 21.35 -14.72 1.62
CA LEU A 109 21.56 -16.16 1.67
C LEU A 109 23.04 -16.52 1.92
N ALA A 110 23.96 -15.86 1.22
CA ALA A 110 25.38 -16.06 1.45
C ALA A 110 25.77 -15.69 2.88
N LYS A 111 25.30 -14.56 3.39
CA LYS A 111 25.55 -14.07 4.75
C LYS A 111 24.94 -14.97 5.84
N SER A 112 23.74 -15.49 5.62
CA SER A 112 23.12 -16.46 6.54
C SER A 112 23.93 -17.76 6.62
N ASN A 113 24.41 -18.27 5.50
CA ASN A 113 25.24 -19.48 5.45
C ASN A 113 26.61 -19.28 6.12
N GLU A 114 27.17 -18.09 6.11
CA GLU A 114 28.45 -17.73 6.75
C GLU A 114 28.45 -17.98 8.26
N VAL A 115 27.32 -17.74 8.92
CA VAL A 115 27.17 -17.89 10.36
C VAL A 115 26.50 -19.19 10.80
N LYS A 116 26.12 -20.06 9.88
CA LYS A 116 25.41 -21.31 10.15
C LYS A 116 26.16 -22.20 11.17
N SER A 117 27.50 -22.24 11.10
CA SER A 117 28.33 -23.02 12.03
C SER A 117 28.37 -22.47 13.46
N GLN A 118 27.91 -21.24 13.66
CA GLN A 118 27.84 -20.59 14.99
C GLN A 118 26.50 -20.84 15.70
N LEU A 119 25.49 -21.31 14.95
CA LEU A 119 24.18 -21.63 15.48
C LEU A 119 24.20 -22.94 16.26
N PRO A 120 23.34 -23.12 17.29
CA PRO A 120 23.20 -24.36 18.00
C PRO A 120 22.87 -25.53 17.06
N PRO A 121 23.46 -26.75 17.27
CA PRO A 121 23.21 -27.89 16.39
C PRO A 121 21.76 -28.34 16.31
N ASP A 122 20.98 -28.11 17.39
CA ASP A 122 19.57 -28.48 17.48
C ASP A 122 18.64 -27.41 16.89
N ALA A 123 19.13 -26.26 16.44
CA ALA A 123 18.37 -25.25 15.73
C ALA A 123 18.15 -25.67 14.29
N GLU A 124 16.96 -25.42 13.75
CA GLU A 124 16.68 -25.61 12.34
C GLU A 124 17.47 -24.57 11.51
N ASP A 125 17.72 -24.89 10.24
CA ASP A 125 18.38 -23.97 9.31
C ASP A 125 17.53 -22.69 9.11
N PRO A 126 18.18 -21.51 9.02
CA PRO A 126 17.47 -20.27 8.69
C PRO A 126 16.77 -20.35 7.33
N VAL A 127 15.48 -20.07 7.31
CA VAL A 127 14.66 -20.03 6.09
C VAL A 127 14.47 -18.58 5.69
N LEU A 128 14.90 -18.23 4.47
CA LEU A 128 14.71 -16.92 3.88
C LEU A 128 13.49 -16.94 2.96
N GLN A 129 12.56 -16.01 3.18
CA GLN A 129 11.41 -15.78 2.32
C GLN A 129 11.42 -14.35 1.81
N LYS A 130 11.17 -14.17 0.52
CA LYS A 130 11.01 -12.85 -0.10
C LYS A 130 9.52 -12.62 -0.36
N GLU A 131 8.98 -11.59 0.25
CA GLU A 131 7.59 -11.19 0.11
C GLU A 131 7.52 -9.74 -0.37
N ALA A 132 6.36 -9.32 -0.88
CA ALA A 132 6.10 -7.89 -0.99
C ALA A 132 6.00 -7.30 0.41
N ALA A 133 6.46 -6.07 0.61
CA ALA A 133 6.45 -5.45 1.96
C ALA A 133 5.04 -5.20 2.52
N ASP A 134 4.03 -5.30 1.67
CA ASP A 134 2.60 -5.23 1.97
C ASP A 134 1.93 -6.60 1.88
N ALA A 135 2.61 -7.65 2.29
CA ALA A 135 2.33 -9.08 2.07
C ALA A 135 0.96 -9.60 2.55
N SER A 136 -0.11 -8.85 2.39
CA SER A 136 -1.46 -9.38 2.49
C SER A 136 -1.74 -10.32 1.31
N ALA A 137 -2.36 -11.46 1.57
CA ALA A 137 -2.77 -12.34 0.49
C ALA A 137 -3.80 -11.64 -0.41
N LEU A 138 -3.63 -11.82 -1.72
CA LEU A 138 -4.56 -11.30 -2.72
C LEU A 138 -5.96 -11.93 -2.61
N MET A 139 -5.99 -13.18 -2.12
CA MET A 139 -7.22 -13.94 -1.92
C MET A 139 -7.05 -14.91 -0.77
N TYR A 140 -8.09 -15.02 0.07
CA TYR A 140 -8.23 -16.11 1.05
C TYR A 140 -9.34 -17.05 0.62
N ILE A 141 -8.98 -18.32 0.43
CA ILE A 141 -9.91 -19.39 0.08
C ILE A 141 -10.14 -20.22 1.34
N SER A 142 -11.37 -20.30 1.81
CA SER A 142 -11.77 -21.05 3.00
C SER A 142 -12.23 -22.45 2.61
N PHE A 143 -11.72 -23.45 3.31
CA PHE A 143 -12.14 -24.85 3.20
C PHE A 143 -12.70 -25.28 4.56
N TYR A 144 -13.95 -25.70 4.60
CA TYR A 144 -14.65 -26.00 5.83
C TYR A 144 -15.50 -27.27 5.72
N SER A 145 -15.66 -27.97 6.85
CA SER A 145 -16.42 -29.21 6.94
C SER A 145 -16.99 -29.40 8.34
N GLU A 146 -18.17 -29.93 8.41
CA GLU A 146 -18.78 -30.38 9.67
C GLU A 146 -18.34 -31.78 10.10
N GLN A 147 -17.73 -32.55 9.19
CA GLN A 147 -17.40 -33.97 9.40
C GLN A 147 -15.89 -34.23 9.44
N MET A 148 -15.09 -33.41 8.73
CA MET A 148 -13.63 -33.53 8.74
C MET A 148 -13.05 -32.59 9.80
N ASN A 149 -12.05 -33.08 10.53
CA ASN A 149 -11.31 -32.24 11.45
C ASN A 149 -10.21 -31.43 10.73
N ASN A 150 -9.69 -30.39 11.38
CA ASN A 150 -8.67 -29.50 10.78
C ASN A 150 -7.42 -30.25 10.29
N PRO A 151 -6.86 -31.25 10.99
CA PRO A 151 -5.75 -32.05 10.45
C PRO A 151 -6.06 -32.76 9.14
N GLN A 152 -7.26 -33.35 9.01
CA GLN A 152 -7.68 -33.99 7.77
C GLN A 152 -7.83 -33.00 6.62
N ILE A 153 -8.43 -31.82 6.88
CA ILE A 153 -8.55 -30.76 5.90
C ILE A 153 -7.15 -30.27 5.50
N THR A 154 -6.29 -29.96 6.46
CA THR A 154 -4.91 -29.50 6.22
C THR A 154 -4.12 -30.48 5.35
N ASP A 155 -4.19 -31.77 5.66
CA ASP A 155 -3.51 -32.81 4.90
C ASP A 155 -4.00 -32.87 3.46
N TYR A 156 -5.33 -32.88 3.26
CA TYR A 156 -5.91 -32.84 1.93
C TYR A 156 -5.48 -31.61 1.14
N LEU A 157 -5.55 -30.42 1.75
CA LEU A 157 -5.14 -29.16 1.11
C LEU A 157 -3.68 -29.20 0.72
N SER A 158 -2.80 -29.64 1.62
CA SER A 158 -1.36 -29.67 1.35
C SER A 158 -0.96 -30.69 0.29
N ARG A 159 -1.73 -31.79 0.14
CA ARG A 159 -1.45 -32.83 -0.86
C ARG A 159 -2.04 -32.53 -2.23
N VAL A 160 -3.24 -31.97 -2.28
CA VAL A 160 -4.03 -31.90 -3.52
C VAL A 160 -4.21 -30.48 -4.02
N ILE A 161 -4.59 -29.55 -3.14
CA ILE A 161 -5.01 -28.22 -3.55
C ILE A 161 -3.82 -27.25 -3.63
N GLN A 162 -3.02 -27.16 -2.57
CA GLN A 162 -1.88 -26.24 -2.48
C GLN A 162 -0.90 -26.40 -3.64
N PRO A 163 -0.45 -27.61 -4.04
CA PRO A 163 0.50 -27.74 -5.16
C PRO A 163 -0.07 -27.24 -6.49
N LYS A 164 -1.37 -27.40 -6.73
CA LYS A 164 -2.03 -26.93 -7.95
C LYS A 164 -2.13 -25.41 -7.99
N LEU A 165 -2.46 -24.80 -6.87
CA LEU A 165 -2.51 -23.35 -6.76
C LEU A 165 -1.11 -22.73 -6.85
N ALA A 166 -0.12 -23.31 -6.17
CA ALA A 166 1.26 -22.83 -6.19
C ALA A 166 1.93 -22.88 -7.58
N THR A 167 1.44 -23.70 -8.51
CA THR A 167 1.97 -23.78 -9.88
C THR A 167 1.36 -22.78 -10.84
N LEU A 168 0.34 -22.01 -10.43
CA LEU A 168 -0.27 -21.00 -11.30
C LEU A 168 0.67 -19.82 -11.50
N PRO A 169 0.69 -19.21 -12.70
CA PRO A 169 1.57 -18.10 -13.00
C PRO A 169 1.34 -16.90 -12.07
N GLY A 170 2.41 -16.32 -11.59
CA GLY A 170 2.36 -15.12 -10.74
C GLY A 170 2.05 -15.38 -9.26
N ILE A 171 1.86 -16.61 -8.83
CA ILE A 171 1.75 -16.97 -7.41
C ILE A 171 3.16 -17.17 -6.84
N ALA A 172 3.46 -16.43 -5.78
CA ALA A 172 4.67 -16.63 -4.99
C ALA A 172 4.50 -17.76 -3.99
N GLU A 173 3.37 -17.77 -3.32
CA GLU A 173 3.05 -18.76 -2.28
C GLU A 173 1.53 -18.98 -2.20
N ALA A 174 1.15 -20.21 -1.94
CA ALA A 174 -0.18 -20.60 -1.51
C ALA A 174 -0.06 -21.07 -0.04
N GLU A 175 -0.20 -20.15 0.90
CA GLU A 175 0.02 -20.37 2.33
C GLU A 175 -1.22 -20.97 2.98
N ILE A 176 -1.05 -22.07 3.74
CA ILE A 176 -2.15 -22.64 4.51
C ILE A 176 -2.19 -22.01 5.90
N LEU A 177 -3.27 -21.30 6.24
CA LEU A 177 -3.50 -20.64 7.52
C LEU A 177 -4.53 -21.40 8.37
N GLY A 178 -4.31 -21.43 9.69
CA GLY A 178 -5.10 -22.25 10.61
C GLY A 178 -4.82 -23.73 10.45
N ASN A 179 -3.66 -24.07 9.86
CA ASN A 179 -3.26 -25.43 9.57
C ASN A 179 -2.94 -26.22 10.84
N GLN A 180 -3.28 -27.49 10.77
CA GLN A 180 -2.93 -28.48 11.77
C GLN A 180 -2.35 -29.72 11.06
N VAL A 181 -1.03 -29.68 10.81
CA VAL A 181 -0.34 -30.77 10.10
C VAL A 181 -0.37 -32.03 10.94
N PHE A 182 -0.59 -33.19 10.34
CA PHE A 182 -0.58 -34.48 11.05
C PHE A 182 0.74 -34.74 11.78
N ALA A 183 0.62 -35.33 12.95
CA ALA A 183 1.72 -35.92 13.70
C ALA A 183 1.26 -37.18 14.42
N MET A 184 2.17 -38.11 14.62
CA MET A 184 1.94 -39.22 15.54
C MET A 184 2.12 -38.69 16.95
N ARG A 185 1.03 -38.55 17.71
CA ARG A 185 1.04 -38.05 19.09
C ARG A 185 1.10 -39.23 20.06
N LEU A 186 2.09 -39.16 20.92
CA LEU A 186 2.27 -40.06 22.05
C LEU A 186 1.91 -39.31 23.32
N TRP A 187 0.66 -39.40 23.74
CA TRP A 187 0.17 -38.75 24.95
C TRP A 187 0.55 -39.53 26.15
N LEU A 188 1.60 -39.14 26.85
CA LEU A 188 2.20 -39.86 27.96
C LEU A 188 1.36 -39.73 29.22
N ASP A 189 1.22 -40.85 29.93
CA ASP A 189 0.60 -40.90 31.25
C ASP A 189 1.69 -41.06 32.33
N PRO A 190 2.08 -39.98 33.06
CA PRO A 190 3.18 -40.04 33.98
C PRO A 190 2.91 -40.97 35.17
N VAL A 191 1.66 -41.19 35.53
CA VAL A 191 1.30 -42.12 36.62
C VAL A 191 1.57 -43.57 36.22
N LYS A 192 1.16 -43.95 35.00
CA LYS A 192 1.46 -45.26 34.44
C LYS A 192 2.95 -45.44 34.18
N MET A 193 3.60 -44.43 33.64
CA MET A 193 5.06 -44.44 33.46
C MET A 193 5.79 -44.75 34.76
N ALA A 194 5.46 -44.05 35.86
CA ALA A 194 6.02 -44.31 37.18
C ALA A 194 5.74 -45.74 37.68
N ALA A 195 4.48 -46.22 37.50
CA ALA A 195 4.08 -47.57 37.92
C ALA A 195 4.82 -48.68 37.16
N PHE A 196 5.12 -48.47 35.87
CA PHE A 196 5.90 -49.44 35.08
C PHE A 196 7.42 -49.20 35.15
N GLY A 197 7.87 -48.14 35.83
CA GLY A 197 9.25 -47.77 35.91
C GLY A 197 9.86 -47.37 34.58
N VAL A 198 9.11 -46.61 33.78
CA VAL A 198 9.48 -46.10 32.45
C VAL A 198 9.68 -44.58 32.52
N THR A 199 10.70 -44.08 31.85
CA THR A 199 11.00 -42.64 31.73
C THR A 199 10.77 -42.13 30.29
N ALA A 200 10.64 -40.81 30.15
CA ALA A 200 10.50 -40.17 28.83
C ALA A 200 11.72 -40.42 27.91
N GLY A 201 12.92 -40.51 28.50
CA GLY A 201 14.15 -40.87 27.78
C GLY A 201 14.08 -42.28 27.16
N GLU A 202 13.54 -43.25 27.92
CA GLU A 202 13.35 -44.63 27.41
C GLU A 202 12.31 -44.67 26.31
N ILE A 203 11.24 -43.86 26.42
CA ILE A 203 10.24 -43.72 25.35
C ILE A 203 10.85 -43.18 24.07
N ASN A 204 11.62 -42.07 24.16
CA ASN A 204 12.32 -41.50 23.02
C ASN A 204 13.26 -42.49 22.36
N GLN A 205 14.05 -43.22 23.19
CA GLN A 205 14.98 -44.23 22.70
C GLN A 205 14.24 -45.37 22.01
N ALA A 206 13.13 -45.87 22.60
CA ALA A 206 12.33 -46.89 22.00
C ALA A 206 11.75 -46.47 20.64
N VAL A 207 11.19 -45.27 20.55
CA VAL A 207 10.70 -44.73 19.28
C VAL A 207 11.81 -44.64 18.23
N GLN A 208 13.00 -44.17 18.58
CA GLN A 208 14.16 -44.08 17.67
C GLN A 208 14.66 -45.45 17.22
N GLN A 209 14.61 -46.44 18.10
CA GLN A 209 15.06 -47.82 17.80
C GLN A 209 14.07 -48.61 16.93
N TYR A 210 12.76 -48.47 17.18
CA TYR A 210 11.73 -49.28 16.55
C TYR A 210 11.05 -48.62 15.35
N ASN A 211 11.22 -47.32 15.18
CA ASN A 211 10.76 -46.55 14.01
C ASN A 211 11.96 -45.93 13.32
N PHE A 212 12.58 -46.67 12.42
CA PHE A 212 13.79 -46.24 11.72
C PHE A 212 13.63 -46.49 10.21
N LEU A 213 13.97 -45.54 9.38
CA LEU A 213 13.93 -45.69 7.94
C LEU A 213 15.26 -46.31 7.44
N ALA A 214 15.22 -47.55 7.05
CA ALA A 214 16.38 -48.25 6.52
C ALA A 214 16.48 -48.18 5.00
N ALA A 215 17.60 -47.64 4.50
CA ALA A 215 17.94 -47.73 3.08
C ALA A 215 18.74 -49.03 2.85
N ALA A 216 18.05 -50.14 2.60
CA ALA A 216 18.66 -51.47 2.53
C ALA A 216 19.50 -51.73 1.26
N GLY A 217 19.32 -50.90 0.20
CA GLY A 217 20.11 -51.01 -1.03
C GLY A 217 19.63 -52.06 -2.01
N GLU A 218 20.55 -52.75 -2.63
CA GLU A 218 20.27 -53.71 -3.72
C GLU A 218 21.10 -54.97 -3.58
N VAL A 219 20.52 -56.10 -3.92
CA VAL A 219 21.23 -57.37 -4.12
C VAL A 219 21.59 -57.46 -5.61
N LYS A 220 22.89 -57.47 -5.88
CA LYS A 220 23.44 -57.56 -7.25
C LYS A 220 23.88 -59.00 -7.55
N GLY A 221 23.02 -59.76 -8.27
CA GLY A 221 23.37 -61.03 -8.84
C GLY A 221 24.19 -60.89 -10.12
N GLN A 222 24.57 -61.99 -10.76
CA GLN A 222 25.37 -61.97 -11.99
C GLN A 222 24.59 -61.32 -13.16
N LEU A 223 23.28 -61.48 -13.22
CA LEU A 223 22.43 -61.02 -14.33
C LEU A 223 21.24 -60.18 -13.89
N VAL A 224 20.94 -60.09 -12.60
CA VAL A 224 19.74 -59.41 -12.08
C VAL A 224 20.12 -58.56 -10.87
N VAL A 225 19.61 -57.36 -10.82
CA VAL A 225 19.64 -56.49 -9.66
C VAL A 225 18.25 -56.48 -9.02
N THR A 226 18.16 -56.78 -7.75
CA THR A 226 16.92 -56.73 -7.00
C THR A 226 17.03 -55.67 -5.89
N SER A 227 16.17 -54.67 -5.90
CA SER A 227 16.08 -53.68 -4.83
C SER A 227 15.54 -54.35 -3.55
N VAL A 228 16.19 -54.04 -2.42
CA VAL A 228 15.75 -54.52 -1.11
C VAL A 228 15.06 -53.40 -0.39
N ASN A 229 13.83 -53.59 0.00
CA ASN A 229 13.07 -52.66 0.85
C ASN A 229 12.86 -53.27 2.22
N ALA A 230 13.41 -52.68 3.25
CA ALA A 230 13.21 -53.09 4.64
C ALA A 230 12.12 -52.23 5.28
N SER A 231 11.00 -52.84 5.62
CA SER A 231 9.87 -52.18 6.28
C SER A 231 10.16 -52.00 7.77
N THR A 232 11.00 -51.05 8.10
CA THR A 232 11.44 -50.71 9.48
C THR A 232 10.72 -49.50 10.03
N ASP A 233 9.99 -48.75 9.19
CA ASP A 233 9.15 -47.59 9.56
C ASP A 233 7.74 -48.05 10.01
N LEU A 234 7.19 -47.35 10.98
CA LEU A 234 5.85 -47.60 11.51
C LEU A 234 4.86 -46.61 10.85
N LYS A 235 3.67 -47.10 10.45
CA LYS A 235 2.71 -46.31 9.64
C LYS A 235 1.37 -46.03 10.30
N SER A 236 1.10 -46.65 11.46
CA SER A 236 -0.19 -46.54 12.11
C SER A 236 -0.10 -46.37 13.62
N PRO A 237 -1.08 -45.72 14.26
CA PRO A 237 -1.11 -45.59 15.72
C PRO A 237 -1.01 -46.93 16.43
N GLN A 238 -1.60 -47.98 15.89
CA GLN A 238 -1.56 -49.35 16.44
C GLN A 238 -0.14 -49.91 16.43
N ALA A 239 0.61 -49.70 15.37
CA ALA A 239 2.00 -50.10 15.26
C ALA A 239 2.89 -49.38 16.25
N PHE A 240 2.68 -48.07 16.47
CA PHE A 240 3.38 -47.30 17.50
C PHE A 240 3.00 -47.75 18.93
N ALA A 241 1.73 -48.05 19.18
CA ALA A 241 1.27 -48.54 20.46
C ALA A 241 1.89 -49.92 20.83
N ALA A 242 2.29 -50.69 19.84
CA ALA A 242 2.92 -51.99 20.01
C ALA A 242 4.45 -51.91 20.23
N ILE A 243 5.07 -50.74 20.21
CA ILE A 243 6.51 -50.60 20.50
C ILE A 243 6.82 -51.07 21.92
N PRO A 244 7.77 -52.00 22.12
CA PRO A 244 8.21 -52.40 23.44
C PRO A 244 9.13 -51.30 24.01
N VAL A 245 8.68 -50.59 25.04
CA VAL A 245 9.44 -49.55 25.71
C VAL A 245 10.41 -50.10 26.74
N LYS A 246 10.01 -51.16 27.44
CA LYS A 246 10.83 -51.81 28.45
C LYS A 246 10.58 -53.33 28.47
N THR A 247 11.63 -54.10 28.66
CA THR A 247 11.56 -55.55 28.86
C THR A 247 12.23 -55.88 30.15
N ASP A 248 11.51 -56.51 31.07
CA ASP A 248 12.01 -56.95 32.36
C ASP A 248 11.68 -58.44 32.52
N GLY A 249 12.63 -59.30 32.18
CA GLY A 249 12.42 -60.72 32.07
C GLY A 249 11.39 -61.09 31.02
N ASP A 250 10.34 -61.78 31.40
CA ASP A 250 9.22 -62.14 30.53
C ASP A 250 8.15 -61.04 30.38
N ARG A 251 8.27 -59.98 31.12
CA ARG A 251 7.30 -58.86 31.12
C ARG A 251 7.73 -57.78 30.14
N ARG A 252 6.89 -57.54 29.14
CA ARG A 252 7.09 -56.43 28.22
C ARG A 252 6.11 -55.34 28.52
N VAL A 253 6.62 -54.08 28.63
CA VAL A 253 5.80 -52.89 28.71
C VAL A 253 5.76 -52.29 27.31
N LEU A 254 4.58 -52.17 26.77
CA LEU A 254 4.35 -51.62 25.45
C LEU A 254 4.08 -50.10 25.55
N MET A 255 4.28 -49.37 24.44
CA MET A 255 3.96 -47.97 24.38
C MET A 255 2.51 -47.68 24.75
N GLY A 256 1.57 -48.49 24.29
CA GLY A 256 0.15 -48.38 24.62
C GLY A 256 -0.19 -48.56 26.10
N ASP A 257 0.72 -49.15 26.92
CA ASP A 257 0.51 -49.31 28.36
C ASP A 257 0.79 -48.00 29.10
N VAL A 258 1.66 -47.14 28.55
CA VAL A 258 2.16 -45.87 29.18
C VAL A 258 1.76 -44.62 28.43
N ALA A 259 1.21 -44.74 27.23
CA ALA A 259 0.79 -43.62 26.39
C ALA A 259 -0.48 -43.93 25.60
N ARG A 260 -1.29 -42.94 25.37
CA ARG A 260 -2.34 -42.97 24.33
C ARG A 260 -1.73 -42.56 23.00
N VAL A 261 -1.79 -43.43 22.02
CA VAL A 261 -1.20 -43.18 20.69
C VAL A 261 -2.29 -42.84 19.71
N GLU A 262 -2.19 -41.70 19.05
CA GLU A 262 -3.16 -41.30 18.05
C GLU A 262 -2.52 -40.49 16.92
N LEU A 263 -3.17 -40.44 15.77
CA LEU A 263 -2.85 -39.51 14.69
C LEU A 263 -3.54 -38.16 14.99
N GLY A 264 -2.78 -37.23 15.50
CA GLY A 264 -3.25 -35.91 15.88
C GLY A 264 -2.56 -34.77 15.07
N ALA A 265 -2.51 -33.59 15.63
CA ALA A 265 -1.83 -32.44 15.03
C ALA A 265 -0.43 -32.25 15.61
N ALA A 266 0.50 -31.71 14.81
CA ALA A 266 1.85 -31.32 15.25
C ALA A 266 1.81 -30.13 16.20
N SER A 267 0.90 -29.18 16.00
CA SER A 267 0.58 -28.10 16.92
C SER A 267 -0.92 -27.85 16.97
N TYR A 268 -1.39 -27.38 18.11
CA TYR A 268 -2.78 -26.97 18.36
C TYR A 268 -2.87 -25.47 18.66
N ASP A 269 -1.82 -24.68 18.32
CA ASP A 269 -1.69 -23.29 18.70
C ASP A 269 -2.45 -22.31 17.77
N ALA A 270 -3.02 -22.82 16.67
CA ALA A 270 -3.81 -22.05 15.76
C ALA A 270 -5.13 -22.74 15.41
N ILE A 271 -6.17 -21.94 15.26
CA ILE A 271 -7.48 -22.37 14.76
C ILE A 271 -8.10 -21.24 13.94
N SER A 272 -8.83 -21.60 12.91
CA SER A 272 -9.55 -20.63 12.09
C SER A 272 -11.01 -21.03 11.88
N SER A 273 -11.85 -20.03 11.62
CA SER A 273 -13.27 -20.20 11.33
C SER A 273 -13.73 -19.25 10.22
N PHE A 274 -14.71 -19.69 9.46
CA PHE A 274 -15.41 -18.94 8.44
C PHE A 274 -16.91 -18.94 8.74
N ASN A 275 -17.50 -17.76 8.90
CA ASN A 275 -18.89 -17.61 9.31
C ASN A 275 -19.24 -18.43 10.59
N GLY A 276 -18.29 -18.53 11.52
CA GLY A 276 -18.43 -19.30 12.76
C GLY A 276 -18.18 -20.81 12.62
N ILE A 277 -17.92 -21.33 11.41
CA ILE A 277 -17.65 -22.75 11.17
C ILE A 277 -16.13 -22.99 11.15
N PRO A 278 -15.61 -24.01 11.85
CA PRO A 278 -14.19 -24.36 11.77
C PRO A 278 -13.73 -24.57 10.32
N SER A 279 -12.63 -23.97 9.96
CA SER A 279 -12.12 -23.93 8.59
C SER A 279 -10.61 -23.89 8.53
N VAL A 280 -10.05 -24.18 7.36
CA VAL A 280 -8.63 -23.96 7.03
C VAL A 280 -8.57 -23.09 5.80
N TYR A 281 -7.70 -22.10 5.79
CA TYR A 281 -7.56 -21.15 4.68
C TYR A 281 -6.35 -21.48 3.82
N ILE A 282 -6.46 -21.14 2.54
CA ILE A 282 -5.31 -20.94 1.66
C ILE A 282 -5.27 -19.47 1.28
N GLY A 283 -4.21 -18.78 1.70
CA GLY A 283 -3.88 -17.44 1.28
C GLY A 283 -3.04 -17.45 0.01
N ILE A 284 -3.48 -16.75 -1.03
CA ILE A 284 -2.75 -16.62 -2.29
C ILE A 284 -1.92 -15.33 -2.26
N LYS A 285 -0.61 -15.49 -2.18
CA LYS A 285 0.34 -14.38 -2.27
C LYS A 285 0.88 -14.28 -3.68
N GLY A 286 0.87 -13.08 -4.25
CA GLY A 286 1.44 -12.82 -5.57
C GLY A 286 2.94 -12.54 -5.52
N THR A 287 3.65 -12.82 -6.62
CA THR A 287 5.04 -12.34 -6.76
C THR A 287 5.03 -10.80 -6.86
N PRO A 288 6.08 -10.09 -6.43
CA PRO A 288 6.13 -8.62 -6.46
C PRO A 288 5.93 -8.01 -7.87
N SER A 289 6.22 -8.77 -8.91
CA SER A 289 6.06 -8.36 -10.32
C SER A 289 4.72 -8.77 -10.93
N ALA A 290 3.95 -9.67 -10.29
CA ALA A 290 2.70 -10.17 -10.84
C ALA A 290 1.60 -9.10 -10.85
N ASN A 291 0.67 -9.27 -11.79
CA ASN A 291 -0.56 -8.51 -11.79
C ASN A 291 -1.61 -9.22 -10.92
N PRO A 292 -2.07 -8.60 -9.83
CA PRO A 292 -3.07 -9.20 -8.94
C PRO A 292 -4.35 -9.67 -9.65
N LEU A 293 -4.84 -8.88 -10.62
CA LEU A 293 -6.04 -9.20 -11.38
C LEU A 293 -5.87 -10.48 -12.22
N ASP A 294 -4.72 -10.64 -12.87
CA ASP A 294 -4.44 -11.82 -13.69
C ASP A 294 -4.26 -13.06 -12.80
N VAL A 295 -3.52 -12.93 -11.68
CA VAL A 295 -3.33 -14.03 -10.72
C VAL A 295 -4.68 -14.54 -10.21
N ILE A 296 -5.55 -13.66 -9.75
CA ILE A 296 -6.85 -14.06 -9.20
C ILE A 296 -7.78 -14.60 -10.28
N LYS A 297 -7.70 -14.05 -11.51
CA LYS A 297 -8.45 -14.60 -12.66
C LYS A 297 -8.06 -16.05 -12.94
N GLU A 298 -6.77 -16.37 -12.93
CA GLU A 298 -6.28 -17.75 -13.09
C GLU A 298 -6.72 -18.64 -11.93
N VAL A 299 -6.65 -18.15 -10.68
CA VAL A 299 -7.16 -18.90 -9.52
C VAL A 299 -8.66 -19.18 -9.67
N ARG A 300 -9.47 -18.18 -10.01
CA ARG A 300 -10.93 -18.35 -10.22
C ARG A 300 -11.25 -19.31 -11.35
N ALA A 301 -10.49 -19.27 -12.45
CA ALA A 301 -10.65 -20.22 -13.56
C ALA A 301 -10.35 -21.66 -13.14
N LYS A 302 -9.45 -21.84 -12.16
CA LYS A 302 -9.09 -23.16 -11.62
C LYS A 302 -10.07 -23.67 -10.55
N MET A 303 -10.82 -22.78 -9.90
CA MET A 303 -11.73 -23.17 -8.80
C MET A 303 -12.72 -24.28 -9.15
N PRO A 304 -13.43 -24.29 -10.29
CA PRO A 304 -14.38 -25.35 -10.62
C PRO A 304 -13.71 -26.74 -10.68
N GLU A 305 -12.51 -26.84 -11.27
CA GLU A 305 -11.74 -28.08 -11.31
C GLU A 305 -11.32 -28.53 -9.89
N LEU A 306 -11.00 -27.58 -9.02
CA LEU A 306 -10.64 -27.88 -7.64
C LEU A 306 -11.87 -28.37 -6.86
N GLU A 307 -13.04 -27.73 -7.05
CA GLU A 307 -14.30 -28.12 -6.42
C GLU A 307 -14.74 -29.56 -6.78
N GLU A 308 -14.59 -29.94 -8.05
CA GLU A 308 -14.90 -31.30 -8.51
C GLU A 308 -14.04 -32.40 -7.83
N GLN A 309 -12.85 -32.00 -7.35
CA GLN A 309 -11.90 -32.92 -6.71
C GLN A 309 -12.05 -32.97 -5.20
N LEU A 310 -12.84 -32.06 -4.61
CA LEU A 310 -13.04 -32.08 -3.16
C LEU A 310 -13.82 -33.32 -2.71
N PRO A 311 -13.48 -33.90 -1.54
CA PRO A 311 -14.33 -34.88 -0.90
C PRO A 311 -15.74 -34.30 -0.72
N PRO A 312 -16.80 -35.14 -0.79
CA PRO A 312 -18.20 -34.71 -0.72
C PRO A 312 -18.55 -33.87 0.53
N ASN A 313 -17.75 -34.02 1.59
CA ASN A 313 -17.97 -33.40 2.89
C ASN A 313 -17.13 -32.10 3.09
N LEU A 314 -16.26 -31.78 2.14
CA LEU A 314 -15.41 -30.56 2.20
C LEU A 314 -15.97 -29.51 1.26
N LYS A 315 -16.31 -28.35 1.81
CA LYS A 315 -16.82 -27.20 1.07
C LYS A 315 -15.74 -26.14 0.92
N VAL A 316 -15.81 -25.38 -0.14
CA VAL A 316 -14.91 -24.26 -0.42
C VAL A 316 -15.70 -22.98 -0.62
N SER A 317 -15.11 -21.85 -0.17
CA SER A 317 -15.65 -20.50 -0.38
C SER A 317 -14.51 -19.51 -0.46
N ILE A 318 -14.67 -18.45 -1.27
CA ILE A 318 -13.74 -17.32 -1.28
C ILE A 318 -14.11 -16.43 -0.12
N ALA A 319 -13.26 -16.40 0.91
CA ALA A 319 -13.48 -15.61 2.11
C ALA A 319 -13.10 -14.14 1.92
N TYR A 320 -12.03 -13.86 1.16
CA TYR A 320 -11.58 -12.51 0.85
C TYR A 320 -10.97 -12.46 -0.55
N ASP A 321 -11.18 -11.36 -1.24
CA ASP A 321 -10.65 -11.12 -2.58
C ASP A 321 -10.36 -9.62 -2.78
N ALA A 322 -9.09 -9.25 -2.71
CA ALA A 322 -8.61 -7.88 -2.91
C ALA A 322 -8.96 -7.33 -4.30
N THR A 323 -9.10 -8.21 -5.32
CA THR A 323 -9.38 -7.76 -6.68
C THR A 323 -10.78 -7.20 -6.85
N ARG A 324 -11.71 -7.46 -5.92
CA ARG A 324 -13.04 -6.82 -5.92
C ARG A 324 -12.93 -5.31 -5.77
N PHE A 325 -12.12 -4.85 -4.82
CA PHE A 325 -11.87 -3.42 -4.62
C PHE A 325 -11.14 -2.82 -5.81
N ILE A 326 -10.08 -3.48 -6.30
CA ILE A 326 -9.30 -3.03 -7.45
C ILE A 326 -10.18 -2.86 -8.68
N GLN A 327 -10.97 -3.87 -9.03
CA GLN A 327 -11.86 -3.84 -10.19
C GLN A 327 -12.94 -2.77 -10.03
N ALA A 328 -13.60 -2.70 -8.88
CA ALA A 328 -14.61 -1.69 -8.61
C ALA A 328 -14.05 -0.26 -8.70
N SER A 329 -12.84 -0.04 -8.17
CA SER A 329 -12.17 1.25 -8.26
C SER A 329 -11.84 1.63 -9.70
N ILE A 330 -11.36 0.70 -10.51
CA ILE A 330 -11.06 0.92 -11.93
C ILE A 330 -12.35 1.22 -12.71
N ASP A 331 -13.39 0.43 -12.51
CA ASP A 331 -14.69 0.60 -13.19
C ASP A 331 -15.30 1.97 -12.88
N GLU A 332 -15.24 2.42 -11.62
CA GLU A 332 -15.72 3.75 -11.22
C GLU A 332 -14.88 4.88 -11.81
N VAL A 333 -13.55 4.74 -11.95
CA VAL A 333 -12.72 5.75 -12.59
C VAL A 333 -12.98 5.80 -14.10
N VAL A 334 -13.18 4.66 -14.77
CA VAL A 334 -13.56 4.60 -16.19
C VAL A 334 -14.92 5.27 -16.43
N LYS A 335 -15.89 5.04 -15.55
CA LYS A 335 -17.18 5.72 -15.57
C LYS A 335 -17.03 7.23 -15.38
N THR A 336 -16.24 7.65 -14.38
CA THR A 336 -15.89 9.06 -14.11
C THR A 336 -15.24 9.71 -15.35
N LEU A 337 -14.36 8.99 -16.05
CA LEU A 337 -13.74 9.46 -17.30
C LEU A 337 -14.80 9.76 -18.38
N GLY A 338 -15.76 8.84 -18.56
CA GLY A 338 -16.86 9.03 -19.50
C GLY A 338 -17.75 10.23 -19.16
N GLU A 339 -18.10 10.38 -17.88
CA GLU A 339 -18.88 11.51 -17.36
C GLU A 339 -18.14 12.85 -17.54
N ALA A 340 -16.84 12.88 -17.26
CA ALA A 340 -16.00 14.06 -17.44
C ALA A 340 -15.96 14.50 -18.92
N VAL A 341 -15.76 13.56 -19.86
CA VAL A 341 -15.79 13.84 -21.29
C VAL A 341 -17.13 14.44 -21.70
N LEU A 342 -18.24 13.86 -21.25
CA LEU A 342 -19.59 14.35 -21.56
C LEU A 342 -19.81 15.77 -21.05
N ILE A 343 -19.44 16.03 -19.79
CA ILE A 343 -19.57 17.37 -19.17
C ILE A 343 -18.75 18.39 -19.96
N VAL A 344 -17.50 18.05 -20.28
CA VAL A 344 -16.62 18.95 -21.02
C VAL A 344 -17.18 19.26 -22.42
N ILE A 345 -17.74 18.27 -23.11
CA ILE A 345 -18.42 18.48 -24.40
C ILE A 345 -19.59 19.45 -24.25
N VAL A 346 -20.42 19.28 -23.20
CA VAL A 346 -21.54 20.20 -22.93
C VAL A 346 -21.05 21.61 -22.63
N VAL A 347 -20.00 21.75 -21.81
CA VAL A 347 -19.41 23.06 -21.51
C VAL A 347 -18.90 23.75 -22.76
N VAL A 348 -18.12 23.03 -23.57
CA VAL A 348 -17.60 23.58 -24.83
C VAL A 348 -18.73 24.01 -25.76
N PHE A 349 -19.82 23.22 -25.84
CA PHE A 349 -21.01 23.56 -26.60
C PHE A 349 -21.67 24.86 -26.09
N LEU A 350 -21.80 25.03 -24.77
CA LEU A 350 -22.38 26.25 -24.19
C LEU A 350 -21.55 27.50 -24.47
N PHE A 351 -20.23 27.36 -24.59
CA PHE A 351 -19.35 28.50 -24.88
C PHE A 351 -19.22 28.81 -26.37
N LEU A 352 -19.15 27.80 -27.24
CA LEU A 352 -18.95 28.00 -28.66
C LEU A 352 -20.28 28.21 -29.42
N GLY A 353 -21.39 27.71 -28.89
CA GLY A 353 -22.74 27.91 -29.44
C GLY A 353 -23.04 27.25 -30.79
N ALA A 354 -22.03 26.69 -31.47
CA ALA A 354 -22.16 26.10 -32.80
C ALA A 354 -21.73 24.63 -32.80
N PHE A 355 -22.59 23.72 -33.22
CA PHE A 355 -22.32 22.29 -33.23
C PHE A 355 -21.06 21.90 -34.04
N ARG A 356 -20.82 22.64 -35.18
CA ARG A 356 -19.65 22.39 -36.05
C ARG A 356 -18.32 22.69 -35.34
N SER A 357 -18.29 23.74 -34.53
CA SER A 357 -17.10 24.12 -33.75
C SER A 357 -16.83 23.10 -32.62
N VAL A 358 -17.90 22.57 -32.01
CA VAL A 358 -17.79 21.57 -30.92
C VAL A 358 -17.31 20.21 -31.41
N LEU A 359 -17.62 19.86 -32.68
CA LEU A 359 -17.20 18.55 -33.23
C LEU A 359 -15.67 18.39 -33.25
N ILE A 360 -14.92 19.51 -33.31
CA ILE A 360 -13.46 19.45 -33.32
C ILE A 360 -12.91 18.97 -31.97
N PRO A 361 -13.22 19.61 -30.82
CA PRO A 361 -12.85 19.08 -29.51
C PRO A 361 -13.38 17.67 -29.24
N VAL A 362 -14.62 17.35 -29.68
CA VAL A 362 -15.21 16.01 -29.50
C VAL A 362 -14.36 14.90 -30.13
N VAL A 363 -13.74 15.19 -31.28
CA VAL A 363 -12.85 14.21 -31.98
C VAL A 363 -11.45 14.22 -31.36
N THR A 364 -10.93 15.38 -30.98
CA THR A 364 -9.53 15.51 -30.49
C THR A 364 -9.34 14.94 -29.10
N ILE A 365 -10.35 14.98 -28.20
CA ILE A 365 -10.27 14.42 -26.86
C ILE A 365 -10.02 12.90 -26.89
N PRO A 366 -10.91 12.07 -27.47
CA PRO A 366 -10.68 10.63 -27.52
C PRO A 366 -9.40 10.25 -28.24
N LEU A 367 -9.07 10.96 -29.32
CA LEU A 367 -7.85 10.72 -30.08
C LEU A 367 -6.60 10.91 -29.22
N SER A 368 -6.56 12.00 -28.46
CA SER A 368 -5.43 12.26 -27.57
C SER A 368 -5.38 11.25 -26.42
N MET A 369 -6.52 10.88 -25.83
CA MET A 369 -6.60 9.88 -24.78
C MET A 369 -6.10 8.50 -25.24
N ILE A 370 -6.50 8.07 -26.44
CA ILE A 370 -6.00 6.82 -27.04
C ILE A 370 -4.49 6.92 -27.31
N GLY A 371 -4.03 8.08 -27.79
CA GLY A 371 -2.60 8.30 -28.03
C GLY A 371 -1.72 8.22 -26.77
N VAL A 372 -2.26 8.65 -25.63
CA VAL A 372 -1.54 8.53 -24.33
C VAL A 372 -1.25 7.08 -23.99
N LEU A 373 -2.14 6.13 -24.32
CA LEU A 373 -1.89 4.71 -24.04
C LEU A 373 -0.65 4.19 -24.79
N PHE A 374 -0.39 4.68 -25.99
CA PHE A 374 0.86 4.37 -26.70
C PHE A 374 2.09 4.94 -25.99
N PHE A 375 1.99 6.18 -25.52
CA PHE A 375 3.06 6.79 -24.74
C PHE A 375 3.34 6.00 -23.43
N MET A 376 2.30 5.59 -22.71
CA MET A 376 2.41 4.76 -21.50
C MET A 376 3.10 3.43 -21.80
N GLN A 377 2.70 2.75 -22.88
CA GLN A 377 3.35 1.50 -23.31
C GLN A 377 4.82 1.70 -23.66
N ALA A 378 5.16 2.77 -24.37
CA ALA A 378 6.54 3.07 -24.75
C ALA A 378 7.44 3.35 -23.53
N MET A 379 6.86 3.91 -22.46
CA MET A 379 7.53 4.17 -21.18
C MET A 379 7.53 2.95 -20.23
N GLY A 380 6.83 1.87 -20.58
CA GLY A 380 6.70 0.69 -19.72
C GLY A 380 5.76 0.88 -18.52
N TYR A 381 4.82 1.83 -18.62
CA TYR A 381 3.85 2.13 -17.58
C TYR A 381 2.64 1.20 -17.62
N SER A 382 1.88 1.18 -16.53
CA SER A 382 0.66 0.38 -16.38
C SER A 382 -0.61 1.24 -16.42
N ILE A 383 -1.75 0.62 -16.72
CA ILE A 383 -3.06 1.20 -16.43
C ILE A 383 -3.33 0.94 -14.95
N ASN A 384 -3.38 2.00 -14.15
CA ASN A 384 -3.64 1.92 -12.72
C ASN A 384 -4.50 3.11 -12.26
N LEU A 385 -4.92 3.10 -11.00
CA LEU A 385 -5.78 4.16 -10.47
C LEU A 385 -5.18 5.56 -10.68
N LEU A 386 -3.87 5.70 -10.50
CA LEU A 386 -3.20 6.99 -10.66
C LEU A 386 -3.08 7.43 -12.12
N THR A 387 -2.73 6.51 -13.04
CA THR A 387 -2.67 6.83 -14.48
C THR A 387 -4.06 7.10 -15.05
N LEU A 388 -5.09 6.42 -14.58
CA LEU A 388 -6.48 6.72 -14.96
C LEU A 388 -6.94 8.08 -14.42
N LEU A 389 -6.57 8.43 -13.17
CA LEU A 389 -6.80 9.78 -12.63
C LEU A 389 -6.07 10.85 -13.44
N ALA A 390 -4.82 10.60 -13.85
CA ALA A 390 -4.10 11.47 -14.77
C ALA A 390 -4.86 11.65 -16.08
N MET A 391 -5.46 10.59 -16.62
CA MET A 391 -6.27 10.67 -17.84
C MET A 391 -7.56 11.49 -17.64
N VAL A 392 -8.24 11.36 -16.48
CA VAL A 392 -9.41 12.22 -16.18
C VAL A 392 -9.02 13.69 -16.14
N LEU A 393 -7.91 14.01 -15.49
CA LEU A 393 -7.40 15.39 -15.46
C LEU A 393 -6.94 15.88 -16.85
N ALA A 394 -6.35 14.98 -17.62
CA ALA A 394 -5.91 15.28 -18.98
C ALA A 394 -7.05 15.69 -19.90
N ILE A 395 -8.30 15.25 -19.70
CA ILE A 395 -9.45 15.65 -20.53
C ILE A 395 -9.57 17.16 -20.60
N GLY A 396 -9.55 17.82 -19.45
CA GLY A 396 -9.64 19.27 -19.38
C GLY A 396 -8.43 19.98 -20.01
N LEU A 397 -7.22 19.43 -19.82
CA LEU A 397 -5.98 19.94 -20.41
C LEU A 397 -5.94 19.82 -21.93
N VAL A 398 -6.36 18.67 -22.43
CA VAL A 398 -6.36 18.31 -23.85
C VAL A 398 -7.40 19.13 -24.63
N VAL A 399 -8.56 19.35 -24.03
CA VAL A 399 -9.61 20.15 -24.70
C VAL A 399 -9.19 21.60 -24.88
N ASP A 400 -8.40 22.14 -23.96
CA ASP A 400 -7.96 23.53 -24.00
C ASP A 400 -7.10 23.84 -25.23
N ASP A 401 -6.15 22.99 -25.60
CA ASP A 401 -5.32 23.20 -26.79
C ASP A 401 -6.17 23.26 -28.07
N ALA A 402 -7.15 22.36 -28.21
CA ALA A 402 -8.08 22.37 -29.33
C ALA A 402 -8.98 23.61 -29.34
N ILE A 403 -9.45 24.03 -28.16
CA ILE A 403 -10.29 25.22 -27.99
C ILE A 403 -9.56 26.49 -28.47
N VAL A 404 -8.33 26.70 -27.99
CA VAL A 404 -7.53 27.88 -28.32
C VAL A 404 -7.30 27.99 -29.83
N VAL A 405 -7.04 26.85 -30.49
CA VAL A 405 -6.88 26.82 -31.96
C VAL A 405 -8.19 27.11 -32.67
N VAL A 406 -9.29 26.46 -32.24
CA VAL A 406 -10.61 26.67 -32.87
C VAL A 406 -11.08 28.12 -32.75
N GLU A 407 -10.95 28.69 -31.55
CA GLU A 407 -11.38 30.06 -31.27
C GLU A 407 -10.58 31.10 -32.07
N ASN A 408 -9.24 30.90 -32.13
CA ASN A 408 -8.40 31.83 -32.88
C ASN A 408 -8.70 31.81 -34.39
N ILE A 409 -8.94 30.62 -34.98
CA ILE A 409 -9.34 30.47 -36.37
C ILE A 409 -10.74 31.03 -36.59
N HIS A 410 -11.67 30.81 -35.65
CA HIS A 410 -13.04 31.33 -35.74
C HIS A 410 -13.06 32.84 -35.72
N ARG A 411 -12.24 33.53 -34.93
CA ARG A 411 -12.07 34.98 -34.91
C ARG A 411 -11.68 35.51 -36.28
N HIS A 412 -10.73 34.87 -36.97
CA HIS A 412 -10.35 35.27 -38.34
C HIS A 412 -11.48 35.06 -39.37
N ILE A 413 -12.33 34.07 -39.18
CA ILE A 413 -13.53 33.86 -40.03
C ILE A 413 -14.57 34.96 -39.78
N GLU A 414 -14.76 35.38 -38.52
CA GLU A 414 -15.64 36.49 -38.14
C GLU A 414 -15.13 37.86 -38.69
N GLU A 415 -13.80 38.03 -38.78
CA GLU A 415 -13.17 39.19 -39.45
C GLU A 415 -13.38 39.17 -40.97
N GLY A 416 -14.04 38.14 -41.53
CA GLY A 416 -14.43 38.06 -42.96
C GLY A 416 -13.44 37.28 -43.85
N LYS A 417 -12.46 36.57 -43.30
CA LYS A 417 -11.53 35.76 -44.09
C LYS A 417 -12.15 34.42 -44.48
N PRO A 418 -11.85 33.89 -45.69
CA PRO A 418 -12.27 32.56 -46.07
C PRO A 418 -11.75 31.49 -45.08
N PRO A 419 -12.50 30.42 -44.73
CA PRO A 419 -12.11 29.42 -43.72
C PRO A 419 -10.74 28.79 -43.93
N PHE A 420 -10.31 28.58 -45.17
CA PHE A 420 -8.98 28.03 -45.48
C PHE A 420 -7.86 29.02 -45.18
N GLU A 421 -8.02 30.29 -45.51
CA GLU A 421 -7.03 31.34 -45.20
C GLU A 421 -7.00 31.66 -43.71
N ALA A 422 -8.19 31.77 -43.09
CA ALA A 422 -8.34 31.93 -41.68
C ALA A 422 -7.64 30.80 -40.89
N ALA A 423 -7.76 29.54 -41.37
CA ALA A 423 -7.08 28.40 -40.74
C ALA A 423 -5.55 28.48 -40.90
N LEU A 424 -5.04 28.94 -42.06
CA LEU A 424 -3.60 29.10 -42.27
C LEU A 424 -2.99 30.20 -41.39
N GLU A 425 -3.64 31.38 -41.32
CA GLU A 425 -3.17 32.52 -40.50
C GLU A 425 -3.34 32.23 -39.02
N GLY A 426 -4.56 31.81 -38.62
CA GLY A 426 -4.86 31.55 -37.22
C GLY A 426 -4.03 30.43 -36.64
N ALA A 427 -3.74 29.38 -37.41
CA ALA A 427 -2.86 28.31 -36.96
C ALA A 427 -1.37 28.74 -36.83
N ARG A 428 -0.89 29.60 -37.72
CA ARG A 428 0.46 30.17 -37.65
C ARG A 428 0.65 31.09 -36.45
N GLU A 429 -0.31 31.92 -36.17
CA GLU A 429 -0.32 32.85 -35.04
C GLU A 429 -0.25 32.11 -33.71
N ILE A 430 -0.94 30.97 -33.57
CA ILE A 430 -1.06 30.27 -32.32
C ILE A 430 -0.08 29.08 -32.19
N ALA A 431 0.66 28.73 -33.27
CA ALA A 431 1.55 27.57 -33.23
C ALA A 431 2.65 27.67 -32.18
N VAL A 432 3.33 28.80 -32.08
CA VAL A 432 4.39 29.06 -31.10
C VAL A 432 3.83 29.07 -29.68
N PRO A 433 2.76 29.84 -29.36
CA PRO A 433 2.08 29.76 -28.07
C PRO A 433 1.69 28.34 -27.64
N VAL A 434 1.08 27.54 -28.51
CA VAL A 434 0.68 26.16 -28.17
C VAL A 434 1.89 25.27 -27.88
N VAL A 435 2.95 25.31 -28.71
CA VAL A 435 4.19 24.55 -28.44
C VAL A 435 4.80 24.96 -27.11
N SER A 436 4.87 26.25 -26.86
CA SER A 436 5.41 26.81 -25.62
C SER A 436 4.63 26.36 -24.37
N MET A 437 3.29 26.43 -24.44
CA MET A 437 2.43 25.94 -23.36
C MET A 437 2.59 24.45 -23.13
N THR A 438 2.68 23.67 -24.21
CA THR A 438 2.90 22.21 -24.13
C THR A 438 4.22 21.89 -23.46
N ILE A 439 5.32 22.55 -23.83
CA ILE A 439 6.64 22.36 -23.22
C ILE A 439 6.61 22.77 -21.74
N THR A 440 6.05 23.95 -21.42
CA THR A 440 5.96 24.44 -20.05
C THR A 440 5.18 23.47 -19.18
N LEU A 441 4.03 22.99 -19.67
CA LEU A 441 3.18 22.08 -18.92
C LEU A 441 3.85 20.71 -18.72
N ALA A 442 4.50 20.17 -19.75
CA ALA A 442 5.27 18.93 -19.61
C ALA A 442 6.44 19.08 -18.63
N ALA A 443 7.12 20.23 -18.65
CA ALA A 443 8.24 20.53 -17.75
C ALA A 443 7.84 20.65 -16.28
N VAL A 444 6.60 21.05 -15.98
CA VAL A 444 6.04 21.08 -14.61
C VAL A 444 6.08 19.70 -13.95
N TYR A 445 5.86 18.65 -14.72
CA TYR A 445 5.81 17.27 -14.22
C TYR A 445 7.19 16.62 -14.14
N ALA A 446 8.22 17.16 -14.81
CA ALA A 446 9.57 16.60 -14.81
C ALA A 446 10.16 16.41 -13.40
N PRO A 447 10.03 17.36 -12.44
CA PRO A 447 10.55 17.20 -11.07
C PRO A 447 10.01 15.97 -10.34
N ILE A 448 8.78 15.56 -10.61
CA ILE A 448 8.18 14.37 -10.00
C ILE A 448 8.93 13.09 -10.43
N GLY A 449 9.49 13.09 -11.64
CA GLY A 449 10.31 11.98 -12.14
C GLY A 449 11.61 11.76 -11.38
N PHE A 450 12.08 12.76 -10.63
CA PHE A 450 13.29 12.70 -9.80
C PHE A 450 12.99 12.39 -8.33
N LEU A 451 11.72 12.31 -7.95
CA LEU A 451 11.35 11.86 -6.62
C LEU A 451 11.78 10.41 -6.41
N THR A 452 12.28 10.15 -5.24
CA THR A 452 12.61 8.80 -4.74
C THR A 452 11.59 8.40 -3.68
N GLY A 453 11.67 7.17 -3.18
CA GLY A 453 10.76 6.67 -2.15
C GLY A 453 9.38 6.29 -2.70
N LEU A 454 8.42 6.15 -1.79
CA LEU A 454 7.06 5.72 -2.09
C LEU A 454 6.32 6.71 -2.99
N THR A 455 6.38 8.00 -2.65
CA THR A 455 5.73 9.07 -3.43
C THR A 455 6.29 9.12 -4.85
N GLY A 456 7.62 9.00 -5.02
CA GLY A 456 8.24 8.96 -6.33
C GLY A 456 7.78 7.76 -7.17
N ALA A 457 7.73 6.57 -6.59
CA ALA A 457 7.28 5.37 -7.26
C ALA A 457 5.82 5.46 -7.73
N LEU A 458 4.94 5.98 -6.87
CA LEU A 458 3.51 6.13 -7.17
C LEU A 458 3.24 7.19 -8.24
N PHE A 459 3.83 8.39 -8.10
CA PHE A 459 3.43 9.52 -8.94
C PHE A 459 4.25 9.70 -10.22
N LYS A 460 5.30 8.94 -10.42
CA LYS A 460 6.07 8.97 -11.65
C LYS A 460 5.22 8.60 -12.87
N GLU A 461 4.45 7.52 -12.80
CA GLU A 461 3.57 7.12 -13.89
C GLU A 461 2.45 8.13 -14.11
N PHE A 462 1.85 8.66 -13.04
CA PHE A 462 0.86 9.73 -13.10
C PHE A 462 1.38 10.96 -13.84
N ALA A 463 2.52 11.49 -13.41
CA ALA A 463 3.11 12.72 -13.93
C ALA A 463 3.48 12.61 -15.42
N PHE A 464 4.14 11.52 -15.80
CA PHE A 464 4.52 11.31 -17.19
C PHE A 464 3.35 10.91 -18.09
N THR A 465 2.32 10.25 -17.57
CA THR A 465 1.05 10.03 -18.31
C THR A 465 0.40 11.36 -18.62
N LEU A 466 0.35 12.28 -17.66
CA LEU A 466 -0.22 13.61 -17.85
C LEU A 466 0.63 14.46 -18.82
N ALA A 467 1.95 14.42 -18.68
CA ALA A 467 2.87 15.07 -19.63
C ALA A 467 2.72 14.52 -21.05
N GLY A 468 2.62 13.21 -21.20
CA GLY A 468 2.36 12.54 -22.47
C GLY A 468 1.04 12.95 -23.10
N ALA A 469 -0.02 13.08 -22.29
CA ALA A 469 -1.33 13.55 -22.72
C ALA A 469 -1.25 14.95 -23.32
N VAL A 470 -0.55 15.85 -22.64
CA VAL A 470 -0.35 17.25 -23.10
C VAL A 470 0.46 17.30 -24.40
N ILE A 471 1.54 16.51 -24.49
CA ILE A 471 2.37 16.46 -25.71
C ILE A 471 1.54 15.96 -26.90
N ILE A 472 0.79 14.87 -26.73
CA ILE A 472 -0.06 14.33 -27.81
C ILE A 472 -1.18 15.29 -28.16
N SER A 473 -1.80 15.94 -27.18
CA SER A 473 -2.78 17.00 -27.39
C SER A 473 -2.24 18.13 -28.26
N GLY A 474 -1.05 18.64 -27.93
CA GLY A 474 -0.39 19.68 -28.70
C GLY A 474 -0.15 19.26 -30.16
N ILE A 475 0.28 18.03 -30.41
CA ILE A 475 0.44 17.49 -31.75
C ILE A 475 -0.90 17.44 -32.50
N VAL A 476 -1.96 16.92 -31.87
CA VAL A 476 -3.31 16.83 -32.46
C VAL A 476 -3.90 18.22 -32.71
N ALA A 477 -3.71 19.14 -31.75
CA ALA A 477 -4.19 20.52 -31.86
C ALA A 477 -3.54 21.30 -33.02
N LEU A 478 -2.27 21.02 -33.32
CA LEU A 478 -1.55 21.71 -34.44
C LEU A 478 -1.66 21.00 -35.78
N THR A 479 -2.13 19.76 -35.81
CA THR A 479 -2.26 18.96 -37.06
C THR A 479 -3.70 18.77 -37.48
N LEU A 480 -4.52 18.15 -36.63
CA LEU A 480 -5.91 17.81 -36.95
C LEU A 480 -6.87 18.99 -36.81
N SER A 481 -6.76 19.75 -35.68
CA SER A 481 -7.72 20.82 -35.40
C SER A 481 -7.76 21.91 -36.48
N PRO A 482 -6.62 22.48 -36.98
CA PRO A 482 -6.63 23.47 -38.04
C PRO A 482 -7.21 22.92 -39.35
N MET A 483 -6.90 21.66 -39.66
CA MET A 483 -7.44 21.00 -40.85
C MET A 483 -8.98 20.87 -40.76
N MET A 484 -9.48 20.41 -39.58
CA MET A 484 -10.94 20.34 -39.39
C MET A 484 -11.59 21.71 -39.41
N CYS A 485 -10.99 22.75 -38.81
CA CYS A 485 -11.46 24.11 -38.86
C CYS A 485 -11.63 24.60 -40.33
N SER A 486 -10.62 24.36 -41.18
CA SER A 486 -10.64 24.76 -42.58
C SER A 486 -11.78 24.13 -43.40
N ARG A 487 -12.33 22.99 -42.95
CA ARG A 487 -13.37 22.22 -43.66
C ARG A 487 -14.75 22.33 -43.04
N LEU A 488 -14.83 22.44 -41.71
CA LEU A 488 -16.08 22.40 -40.95
C LEU A 488 -16.65 23.80 -40.64
N LEU A 489 -15.77 24.76 -40.34
CA LEU A 489 -16.21 26.12 -40.02
C LEU A 489 -16.67 26.88 -41.24
N ARG A 490 -17.69 27.71 -41.09
CA ARG A 490 -18.24 28.58 -42.11
C ARG A 490 -18.62 29.92 -41.50
N HIS A 491 -18.53 30.98 -42.27
CA HIS A 491 -19.09 32.26 -41.89
C HIS A 491 -20.63 32.20 -41.93
N GLU A 492 -21.27 32.44 -40.79
CA GLU A 492 -22.73 32.54 -40.70
C GLU A 492 -23.12 34.03 -40.71
N GLU A 493 -23.66 34.48 -41.84
CA GLU A 493 -24.04 35.89 -42.04
C GLU A 493 -25.20 36.38 -41.14
N ASN A 494 -25.98 35.44 -40.54
CA ASN A 494 -27.04 35.73 -39.58
C ASN A 494 -27.05 34.67 -38.47
N PRO A 495 -26.31 34.83 -37.38
CA PRO A 495 -26.40 33.93 -36.25
C PRO A 495 -27.80 34.06 -35.63
N SER A 496 -28.64 33.06 -35.81
CA SER A 496 -29.98 33.00 -35.21
C SER A 496 -30.01 31.92 -34.12
N GLY A 497 -30.70 32.17 -33.00
CA GLY A 497 -30.95 31.19 -31.96
C GLY A 497 -30.02 31.27 -30.75
N LEU A 498 -29.61 30.10 -30.24
CA LEU A 498 -28.89 29.97 -28.99
C LEU A 498 -27.49 30.62 -29.06
N ALA A 499 -26.78 30.47 -30.20
CA ALA A 499 -25.45 31.04 -30.41
C ALA A 499 -25.44 32.56 -30.26
N HIS A 500 -26.38 33.24 -30.90
CA HIS A 500 -26.51 34.69 -30.82
C HIS A 500 -26.80 35.18 -29.40
N ARG A 501 -27.65 34.45 -28.64
CA ARG A 501 -27.92 34.81 -27.22
C ARG A 501 -26.68 34.64 -26.35
N LEU A 502 -25.89 33.58 -26.56
CA LEU A 502 -24.67 33.35 -25.85
C LEU A 502 -23.63 34.42 -26.17
N ASP A 503 -23.47 34.81 -27.43
CA ASP A 503 -22.52 35.87 -27.80
C ASP A 503 -22.91 37.21 -27.19
N LEU A 504 -24.19 37.55 -27.12
CA LEU A 504 -24.66 38.78 -26.43
C LEU A 504 -24.36 38.74 -24.92
N ILE A 505 -24.52 37.58 -24.30
CA ILE A 505 -24.19 37.39 -22.86
C ILE A 505 -22.69 37.58 -22.64
N PHE A 506 -21.84 36.98 -23.48
CA PHE A 506 -20.39 37.10 -23.38
C PHE A 506 -19.90 38.50 -23.68
N GLU A 507 -20.46 39.19 -24.66
CA GLU A 507 -20.09 40.59 -24.94
C GLU A 507 -20.50 41.50 -23.77
N GLY A 508 -21.69 41.29 -23.19
CA GLY A 508 -22.07 41.98 -21.95
C GLY A 508 -21.16 41.68 -20.75
N LEU A 509 -20.70 40.44 -20.62
CA LEU A 509 -19.75 40.04 -19.58
C LEU A 509 -18.38 40.67 -19.81
N LYS A 510 -17.89 40.67 -21.04
CA LYS A 510 -16.63 41.31 -21.44
C LYS A 510 -16.62 42.81 -21.13
N GLN A 511 -17.70 43.54 -21.44
CA GLN A 511 -17.83 44.96 -21.13
C GLN A 511 -17.86 45.23 -19.62
N ARG A 512 -18.53 44.35 -18.84
CA ARG A 512 -18.51 44.45 -17.37
C ARG A 512 -17.11 44.18 -16.80
N TYR A 513 -16.44 43.14 -17.32
CA TYR A 513 -15.08 42.83 -16.94
C TYR A 513 -14.11 43.94 -17.28
N GLN A 514 -14.15 44.54 -18.47
CA GLN A 514 -13.31 45.67 -18.86
C GLN A 514 -13.46 46.85 -17.90
N ARG A 515 -14.70 47.21 -17.53
CA ARG A 515 -14.98 48.27 -16.54
C ARG A 515 -14.41 47.91 -15.15
N ALA A 516 -14.58 46.71 -14.71
CA ALA A 516 -14.04 46.26 -13.44
C ALA A 516 -12.49 46.24 -13.46
N LEU A 517 -11.88 45.74 -14.54
CA LEU A 517 -10.42 45.71 -14.72
C LEU A 517 -9.83 47.14 -14.77
N HIS A 518 -10.48 48.04 -15.46
CA HIS A 518 -10.07 49.46 -15.51
C HIS A 518 -10.03 50.05 -14.10
N GLY A 519 -11.06 49.82 -13.29
CA GLY A 519 -11.10 50.24 -11.88
C GLY A 519 -10.04 49.57 -11.00
N THR A 520 -9.73 48.31 -11.21
CA THR A 520 -8.66 47.63 -10.47
C THR A 520 -7.28 48.13 -10.84
N LEU A 521 -7.07 48.49 -12.10
CA LEU A 521 -5.84 49.13 -12.58
C LEU A 521 -5.67 50.55 -12.06
N ASP A 522 -6.73 51.31 -11.75
CA ASP A 522 -6.66 52.59 -11.07
C ASP A 522 -6.34 52.44 -9.57
N THR A 523 -6.78 51.36 -8.95
CA THR A 523 -6.57 51.07 -7.52
C THR A 523 -5.45 50.04 -7.27
N ARG A 524 -4.40 50.00 -8.10
CA ARG A 524 -3.28 49.04 -8.05
C ARG A 524 -2.73 48.76 -6.64
N PRO A 525 -2.45 49.82 -5.80
CA PRO A 525 -1.90 49.55 -4.47
C PRO A 525 -2.80 48.69 -3.59
N VAL A 526 -4.12 48.88 -3.69
CA VAL A 526 -5.09 48.08 -2.94
C VAL A 526 -5.07 46.63 -3.38
N VAL A 527 -5.04 46.38 -4.70
CA VAL A 527 -4.97 45.00 -5.26
C VAL A 527 -3.67 44.33 -4.85
N LEU A 528 -2.55 45.05 -4.83
CA LEU A 528 -1.26 44.51 -4.41
C LEU A 528 -1.24 44.17 -2.92
N VAL A 529 -1.75 45.04 -2.06
CA VAL A 529 -1.87 44.77 -0.60
C VAL A 529 -2.74 43.54 -0.38
N PHE A 530 -3.85 43.45 -1.10
CA PHE A 530 -4.71 42.28 -1.02
C PHE A 530 -3.97 40.98 -1.45
N ALA A 531 -3.24 41.03 -2.57
CA ALA A 531 -2.45 39.86 -3.03
C ALA A 531 -1.36 39.47 -2.01
N VAL A 532 -0.69 40.43 -1.37
CA VAL A 532 0.29 40.17 -0.32
C VAL A 532 -0.38 39.56 0.92
N LEU A 533 -1.55 40.04 1.31
CA LEU A 533 -2.31 39.44 2.42
C LEU A 533 -2.71 37.99 2.14
N VAL A 534 -3.15 37.68 0.92
CA VAL A 534 -3.47 36.32 0.50
C VAL A 534 -2.21 35.45 0.52
N LEU A 535 -1.07 35.95 0.07
CA LEU A 535 0.20 35.25 0.16
C LEU A 535 0.62 34.97 1.61
N ALA A 536 0.43 35.96 2.50
CA ALA A 536 0.74 35.81 3.92
C ALA A 536 -0.22 34.81 4.63
N LEU A 537 -1.38 34.55 4.05
CA LEU A 537 -2.35 33.57 4.59
C LEU A 537 -1.90 32.12 4.34
N ILE A 538 -1.13 31.84 3.28
CA ILE A 538 -0.71 30.46 2.92
C ILE A 538 -0.01 29.74 4.08
N PRO A 539 1.02 30.27 4.74
CA PRO A 539 1.65 29.62 5.88
C PRO A 539 0.67 29.31 7.03
N VAL A 540 -0.28 30.22 7.27
CA VAL A 540 -1.30 30.04 8.30
C VAL A 540 -2.22 28.88 7.93
N LEU A 541 -2.70 28.82 6.70
CA LEU A 541 -3.52 27.70 6.22
C LEU A 541 -2.78 26.37 6.33
N LEU A 542 -1.51 26.31 5.90
CA LEU A 542 -0.68 25.10 5.96
C LEU A 542 -0.40 24.66 7.40
N MET A 543 -0.31 25.59 8.35
CA MET A 543 -0.03 25.26 9.75
C MET A 543 -1.22 24.56 10.42
N PHE A 544 -2.44 24.95 10.08
CA PHE A 544 -3.66 24.41 10.69
C PHE A 544 -4.35 23.32 9.85
N THR A 545 -3.88 23.04 8.65
CA THR A 545 -4.42 21.94 7.82
C THR A 545 -3.98 20.61 8.38
N LYS A 546 -4.93 19.65 8.48
CA LYS A 546 -4.66 18.25 8.82
C LYS A 546 -3.69 17.65 7.81
N LYS A 547 -2.64 16.95 8.31
CA LYS A 547 -1.60 16.33 7.47
C LYS A 547 -1.58 14.83 7.70
N GLU A 548 -1.68 14.06 6.63
CA GLU A 548 -1.59 12.61 6.66
C GLU A 548 -0.88 12.09 5.40
N LEU A 549 -0.44 10.84 5.38
CA LEU A 549 0.21 10.26 4.21
C LEU A 549 -0.80 10.06 3.08
N ALA A 550 -1.88 9.36 3.37
CA ALA A 550 -3.02 9.15 2.47
C ALA A 550 -4.31 9.01 3.29
N PRO A 551 -5.48 9.32 2.72
CA PRO A 551 -6.76 9.12 3.37
C PRO A 551 -7.10 7.62 3.41
N GLU A 552 -7.97 7.23 4.34
CA GLU A 552 -8.55 5.90 4.37
C GLU A 552 -9.56 5.71 3.23
N GLU A 553 -9.55 4.52 2.62
CA GLU A 553 -10.48 4.14 1.54
C GLU A 553 -11.43 3.02 1.97
N ASP A 554 -12.60 3.01 1.39
CA ASP A 554 -13.59 1.95 1.61
C ASP A 554 -13.24 0.72 0.77
N GLN A 555 -12.53 -0.22 1.38
CA GLN A 555 -12.10 -1.48 0.76
C GLN A 555 -13.12 -2.63 0.91
N GLY A 556 -14.27 -2.37 1.55
CA GLY A 556 -15.34 -3.35 1.73
C GLY A 556 -15.08 -4.39 2.82
N ILE A 557 -14.17 -4.10 3.75
CA ILE A 557 -13.84 -4.99 4.86
C ILE A 557 -13.42 -4.22 6.11
N VAL A 558 -13.97 -4.58 7.27
CA VAL A 558 -13.51 -4.11 8.57
C VAL A 558 -12.65 -5.20 9.19
N PHE A 559 -11.36 -4.94 9.35
CA PHE A 559 -10.44 -5.87 10.02
C PHE A 559 -10.51 -5.75 11.53
N LEU A 560 -10.18 -6.84 12.20
CA LEU A 560 -10.15 -6.94 13.66
C LEU A 560 -8.83 -7.53 14.11
N MET A 561 -8.24 -6.90 15.11
CA MET A 561 -7.16 -7.46 15.89
C MET A 561 -7.67 -7.75 17.29
N THR A 562 -7.44 -8.97 17.75
CA THR A 562 -7.90 -9.41 19.07
C THR A 562 -6.71 -9.83 19.92
N ASN A 563 -6.60 -9.28 21.10
CA ASN A 563 -5.57 -9.64 22.07
C ASN A 563 -6.23 -10.11 23.37
N SER A 564 -5.85 -11.28 23.84
CA SER A 564 -6.22 -11.80 25.15
C SER A 564 -5.09 -11.59 26.17
N PRO A 565 -5.35 -11.75 27.49
CA PRO A 565 -4.30 -11.73 28.50
C PRO A 565 -3.17 -12.72 28.19
N GLN A 566 -1.94 -12.42 28.59
CA GLN A 566 -0.78 -13.25 28.27
C GLN A 566 -0.79 -14.63 28.91
N THR A 567 -1.60 -14.80 29.92
CA THR A 567 -1.87 -16.11 30.58
C THR A 567 -2.95 -16.93 29.88
N ALA A 568 -3.64 -16.32 28.90
CA ALA A 568 -4.70 -16.99 28.16
C ALA A 568 -4.14 -18.03 27.19
N ASN A 569 -4.83 -19.15 27.09
CA ASN A 569 -4.60 -20.15 26.05
C ASN A 569 -5.53 -19.93 24.85
N LEU A 570 -5.36 -20.73 23.82
CA LEU A 570 -6.19 -20.61 22.62
C LEU A 570 -7.69 -20.86 22.88
N ASP A 571 -8.05 -21.74 23.82
CA ASP A 571 -9.44 -22.01 24.18
C ASP A 571 -10.12 -20.76 24.78
N TYR A 572 -9.36 -19.99 25.61
CA TYR A 572 -9.82 -18.72 26.13
C TYR A 572 -10.14 -17.75 25.00
N LEU A 573 -9.20 -17.56 24.06
CA LEU A 573 -9.39 -16.67 22.92
C LEU A 573 -10.58 -17.10 22.06
N ASN A 574 -10.68 -18.40 21.74
CA ASN A 574 -11.77 -18.96 20.94
C ASN A 574 -13.15 -18.73 21.58
N ARG A 575 -13.24 -18.80 22.89
CA ARG A 575 -14.50 -18.60 23.61
C ARG A 575 -15.08 -17.19 23.35
N TYR A 576 -14.24 -16.18 23.38
CA TYR A 576 -14.68 -14.79 23.16
C TYR A 576 -14.84 -14.43 21.70
N THR A 577 -13.95 -14.92 20.83
CA THR A 577 -14.06 -14.65 19.39
C THR A 577 -15.24 -15.35 18.73
N ALA A 578 -15.78 -16.41 19.34
CA ALA A 578 -17.01 -17.06 18.89
C ALA A 578 -18.24 -16.14 18.93
N GLU A 579 -18.20 -15.07 19.74
CA GLU A 579 -19.31 -14.11 19.84
C GLU A 579 -19.33 -13.11 18.67
N PHE A 580 -18.21 -12.94 17.93
CA PHE A 580 -18.06 -11.96 16.87
C PHE A 580 -19.09 -12.16 15.75
N GLU A 581 -19.32 -13.39 15.34
CA GLU A 581 -20.26 -13.72 14.26
C GLU A 581 -21.68 -13.24 14.58
N GLY A 582 -22.12 -13.40 15.83
CA GLY A 582 -23.42 -12.92 16.27
C GLY A 582 -23.54 -11.39 16.17
N ILE A 583 -22.47 -10.67 16.49
CA ILE A 583 -22.42 -9.21 16.40
C ILE A 583 -22.43 -8.80 14.92
N PHE A 584 -21.62 -9.40 14.06
CA PHE A 584 -21.52 -9.03 12.65
C PHE A 584 -22.83 -9.24 11.90
N ARG A 585 -23.54 -10.34 12.14
CA ARG A 585 -24.87 -10.61 11.56
C ARG A 585 -25.92 -9.58 11.94
N SER A 586 -25.70 -8.80 13.00
CA SER A 586 -26.61 -7.72 13.38
C SER A 586 -26.55 -6.49 12.48
N PHE A 587 -25.53 -6.39 11.60
CA PHE A 587 -25.38 -5.29 10.64
C PHE A 587 -25.97 -5.68 9.28
N PRO A 588 -26.83 -4.84 8.68
CA PRO A 588 -27.43 -5.13 7.35
C PRO A 588 -26.40 -5.26 6.24
N GLU A 589 -25.27 -4.59 6.38
CA GLU A 589 -24.16 -4.54 5.42
C GLU A 589 -23.25 -5.76 5.49
N TYR A 590 -23.45 -6.66 6.47
CA TYR A 590 -22.68 -7.90 6.63
C TYR A 590 -22.82 -8.81 5.41
N TYR A 591 -21.71 -9.33 4.92
CA TYR A 591 -21.65 -10.35 3.87
C TYR A 591 -21.11 -11.69 4.41
N SER A 592 -19.91 -11.67 4.99
CA SER A 592 -19.25 -12.83 5.60
C SER A 592 -18.21 -12.40 6.64
N ALA A 593 -17.73 -13.33 7.44
CA ALA A 593 -16.66 -13.06 8.39
C ALA A 593 -15.64 -14.19 8.43
N PHE A 594 -14.42 -13.86 8.75
CA PHE A 594 -13.36 -14.80 9.04
C PHE A 594 -12.70 -14.48 10.38
N GLN A 595 -12.16 -15.50 11.01
CA GLN A 595 -11.38 -15.38 12.24
C GLN A 595 -10.24 -16.38 12.21
N ILE A 596 -9.04 -15.95 12.56
CA ILE A 596 -7.84 -16.77 12.71
C ILE A 596 -7.27 -16.46 14.08
N ASN A 597 -7.36 -17.41 15.00
CA ASN A 597 -6.82 -17.33 16.34
C ASN A 597 -5.47 -18.05 16.39
N GLY A 598 -4.51 -17.52 17.14
CA GLY A 598 -3.14 -18.03 17.18
C GLY A 598 -2.24 -17.52 16.05
N TYR A 599 -2.64 -16.46 15.36
CA TYR A 599 -1.88 -15.91 14.21
C TYR A 599 -0.47 -15.43 14.60
N ASN A 600 -0.35 -14.69 15.71
CA ASN A 600 0.91 -14.17 16.24
C ASN A 600 1.17 -14.63 17.69
N GLY A 601 0.83 -15.88 17.98
CA GLY A 601 0.84 -16.47 19.31
C GLY A 601 -0.57 -16.80 19.79
N VAL A 602 -0.70 -17.74 20.69
CA VAL A 602 -2.00 -18.28 21.14
C VAL A 602 -2.93 -17.25 21.78
N GLN A 603 -2.39 -16.08 22.14
CA GLN A 603 -3.13 -14.96 22.75
C GLN A 603 -3.68 -13.97 21.74
N ALA A 604 -3.26 -14.04 20.47
CA ALA A 604 -3.61 -13.07 19.45
C ALA A 604 -4.46 -13.69 18.36
N GLY A 605 -5.41 -12.92 17.87
CA GLY A 605 -6.24 -13.29 16.74
C GLY A 605 -6.40 -12.16 15.74
N ILE A 606 -6.58 -12.51 14.48
CA ILE A 606 -6.96 -11.60 13.41
C ILE A 606 -8.27 -12.07 12.81
N GLY A 607 -9.16 -11.14 12.53
CA GLY A 607 -10.43 -11.43 11.92
C GLY A 607 -10.88 -10.31 11.00
N GLY A 608 -12.04 -10.48 10.40
CA GLY A 608 -12.63 -9.43 9.57
C GLY A 608 -14.08 -9.68 9.25
N MET A 609 -14.83 -8.58 9.17
CA MET A 609 -16.19 -8.52 8.68
C MET A 609 -16.15 -7.99 7.23
N LEU A 610 -16.43 -8.87 6.27
CA LEU A 610 -16.60 -8.47 4.87
C LEU A 610 -17.98 -7.85 4.68
N LEU A 611 -18.01 -6.80 3.90
CA LEU A 611 -19.21 -6.04 3.60
C LEU A 611 -19.80 -6.45 2.24
N LYS A 612 -21.09 -6.21 2.07
CA LYS A 612 -21.75 -6.31 0.76
C LYS A 612 -21.10 -5.38 -0.24
N PRO A 613 -21.28 -5.56 -1.55
CA PRO A 613 -20.85 -4.61 -2.58
C PRO A 613 -21.31 -3.18 -2.30
N TRP A 614 -20.57 -2.18 -2.80
CA TRP A 614 -20.80 -0.76 -2.48
C TRP A 614 -22.18 -0.25 -2.88
N ASP A 615 -22.75 -0.79 -3.94
CA ASP A 615 -24.10 -0.48 -4.46
C ASP A 615 -25.25 -1.14 -3.68
N GLU A 616 -24.94 -2.15 -2.83
CA GLU A 616 -25.91 -2.86 -1.99
C GLU A 616 -25.92 -2.40 -0.52
N ARG A 617 -25.13 -1.38 -0.15
CA ARG A 617 -25.01 -0.88 1.23
C ARG A 617 -25.41 0.59 1.33
N GLU A 618 -25.98 0.93 2.48
CA GLU A 618 -26.30 2.31 2.80
C GLU A 618 -25.16 3.04 3.51
N LYS A 619 -24.35 2.30 4.31
CA LYS A 619 -23.25 2.86 5.10
C LYS A 619 -21.91 2.50 4.52
N SER A 620 -20.99 3.47 4.59
CA SER A 620 -19.59 3.26 4.26
C SER A 620 -18.88 2.41 5.31
N GLN A 621 -17.74 1.84 4.94
CA GLN A 621 -16.87 1.12 5.88
C GLN A 621 -16.43 1.99 7.06
N MET A 622 -16.17 3.28 6.84
CA MET A 622 -15.77 4.24 7.88
C MET A 622 -16.88 4.46 8.91
N GLU A 623 -18.14 4.58 8.48
CA GLU A 623 -19.28 4.71 9.37
C GLU A 623 -19.54 3.43 10.17
N LEU A 624 -19.35 2.27 9.52
CA LEU A 624 -19.51 0.97 10.16
C LEU A 624 -18.41 0.67 11.17
N LEU A 625 -17.17 1.10 10.91
CA LEU A 625 -16.02 0.86 11.78
C LEU A 625 -16.32 1.26 13.24
N HIS A 626 -16.83 2.48 13.44
CA HIS A 626 -17.17 2.97 14.77
C HIS A 626 -18.32 2.19 15.42
N ALA A 627 -19.32 1.82 14.63
CA ALA A 627 -20.47 1.07 15.12
C ALA A 627 -20.10 -0.38 15.48
N VAL A 628 -19.25 -1.00 14.70
CA VAL A 628 -18.70 -2.34 14.96
C VAL A 628 -17.82 -2.30 16.20
N GLN A 629 -16.90 -1.35 16.31
CA GLN A 629 -16.04 -1.18 17.49
C GLN A 629 -16.86 -0.99 18.78
N ALA A 630 -17.92 -0.19 18.74
CA ALA A 630 -18.75 0.06 19.91
C ALA A 630 -19.40 -1.23 20.46
N LYS A 631 -19.90 -2.10 19.55
CA LYS A 631 -20.48 -3.40 19.95
C LYS A 631 -19.42 -4.41 20.41
N LEU A 632 -18.25 -4.41 19.77
CA LEU A 632 -17.15 -5.31 20.14
C LEU A 632 -16.59 -4.97 21.53
N ASN A 633 -16.63 -3.70 21.94
CA ASN A 633 -16.21 -3.28 23.28
C ASN A 633 -17.11 -3.83 24.41
N GLU A 634 -18.28 -4.35 24.08
CA GLU A 634 -19.17 -5.01 25.06
C GLU A 634 -18.68 -6.41 25.45
N ILE A 635 -17.76 -7.02 24.69
CA ILE A 635 -17.18 -8.33 24.98
C ILE A 635 -16.11 -8.18 26.05
N PRO A 636 -16.29 -8.72 27.25
CA PRO A 636 -15.27 -8.63 28.30
C PRO A 636 -14.16 -9.65 28.05
N GLY A 637 -13.00 -9.43 28.67
CA GLY A 637 -11.91 -10.40 28.75
C GLY A 637 -10.95 -10.42 27.59
N VAL A 638 -11.24 -9.75 26.48
CA VAL A 638 -10.36 -9.57 25.33
C VAL A 638 -10.33 -8.10 24.91
N GLN A 639 -9.20 -7.68 24.37
CA GLN A 639 -9.08 -6.37 23.74
C GLN A 639 -9.27 -6.54 22.23
N ILE A 640 -10.23 -5.84 21.66
CA ILE A 640 -10.60 -5.96 20.25
C ILE A 640 -10.47 -4.58 19.59
N PHE A 641 -9.74 -4.53 18.49
CA PHE A 641 -9.58 -3.31 17.71
C PHE A 641 -10.06 -3.56 16.30
N ALA A 642 -11.06 -2.80 15.89
CA ALA A 642 -11.50 -2.73 14.51
C ALA A 642 -10.70 -1.66 13.78
N PHE A 643 -10.22 -1.94 12.57
CA PHE A 643 -9.40 -1.03 11.79
C PHE A 643 -9.59 -1.24 10.29
N ASN A 644 -9.24 -0.21 9.53
CA ASN A 644 -9.19 -0.25 8.07
C ASN A 644 -7.76 -0.53 7.61
N LEU A 645 -7.60 -1.26 6.51
CA LEU A 645 -6.28 -1.41 5.89
C LEU A 645 -5.77 -0.07 5.36
N PRO A 646 -4.45 0.16 5.40
CA PRO A 646 -3.86 1.32 4.74
C PRO A 646 -4.25 1.35 3.27
N SER A 647 -4.53 2.55 2.75
CA SER A 647 -4.92 2.75 1.35
C SER A 647 -3.73 2.71 0.39
N LEU A 648 -2.50 2.78 0.89
CA LEU A 648 -1.29 2.75 0.08
C LEU A 648 -0.50 1.47 0.30
N PRO A 649 0.03 0.87 -0.77
CA PRO A 649 0.94 -0.25 -0.65
C PRO A 649 2.29 0.17 -0.05
N GLY A 650 3.00 -0.78 0.56
CA GLY A 650 4.36 -0.56 1.05
C GLY A 650 4.47 0.25 2.35
N THR A 651 3.36 0.49 3.03
CA THR A 651 3.37 1.16 4.34
C THR A 651 3.77 0.25 5.50
N GLY A 652 4.04 -1.03 5.22
CA GLY A 652 4.43 -2.04 6.21
C GLY A 652 3.24 -2.62 6.97
N GLU A 653 3.52 -3.64 7.78
CA GLU A 653 2.51 -4.29 8.62
C GLU A 653 2.30 -3.55 9.93
N GLY A 654 1.14 -3.72 10.53
CA GLY A 654 0.79 -3.25 11.87
C GLY A 654 -0.10 -2.00 11.89
N LEU A 655 -0.17 -1.37 13.07
CA LEU A 655 -0.98 -0.19 13.29
C LEU A 655 -0.38 1.04 12.58
N PRO A 656 -1.19 2.01 12.15
CA PRO A 656 -0.72 3.14 11.33
C PRO A 656 0.31 4.02 12.04
N PHE A 657 0.16 4.23 13.35
CA PHE A 657 1.16 4.92 14.15
C PHE A 657 2.13 3.92 14.77
N GLN A 658 3.42 4.06 14.50
CA GLN A 658 4.48 3.23 15.04
C GLN A 658 5.70 4.10 15.39
N PHE A 659 5.93 4.25 16.69
CA PHE A 659 7.01 5.04 17.24
C PHE A 659 8.01 4.12 17.96
N VAL A 660 9.26 4.14 17.55
CA VAL A 660 10.30 3.21 18.01
C VAL A 660 11.22 3.91 18.98
N LEU A 661 11.36 3.35 20.18
CA LEU A 661 12.37 3.72 21.15
C LEU A 661 13.49 2.69 21.15
N ASN A 662 14.71 3.12 20.90
CA ASN A 662 15.90 2.27 20.80
C ASN A 662 16.90 2.58 21.90
N THR A 663 17.57 1.55 22.42
CA THR A 663 18.67 1.73 23.38
C THR A 663 19.63 0.53 23.35
N ALA A 664 20.87 0.75 23.76
CA ALA A 664 21.82 -0.33 24.06
C ALA A 664 21.67 -0.88 25.48
N ASN A 665 20.83 -0.24 26.32
CA ASN A 665 20.57 -0.68 27.69
C ASN A 665 19.69 -1.95 27.71
N ASP A 666 19.50 -2.48 28.93
CA ASP A 666 18.60 -3.62 29.14
C ASP A 666 17.13 -3.30 28.85
N TYR A 667 16.33 -4.35 28.65
CA TYR A 667 14.91 -4.22 28.36
C TYR A 667 14.06 -3.70 29.53
N GLU A 668 14.52 -3.83 30.76
CA GLU A 668 13.78 -3.33 31.92
C GLU A 668 13.82 -1.80 31.95
N SER A 669 14.99 -1.20 31.73
CA SER A 669 15.13 0.26 31.62
C SER A 669 14.39 0.81 30.41
N LEU A 670 14.41 0.08 29.28
CA LEU A 670 13.65 0.42 28.09
C LEU A 670 12.14 0.41 28.35
N LEU A 671 11.64 -0.62 29.02
CA LEU A 671 10.22 -0.73 29.36
C LEU A 671 9.74 0.44 30.23
N GLN A 672 10.51 0.81 31.25
CA GLN A 672 10.14 1.92 32.13
C GLN A 672 10.02 3.24 31.39
N VAL A 673 10.93 3.53 30.47
CA VAL A 673 10.86 4.73 29.62
C VAL A 673 9.69 4.65 28.65
N ALA A 674 9.52 3.52 27.95
CA ALA A 674 8.47 3.32 26.99
C ALA A 674 7.06 3.41 27.61
N GLN A 675 6.89 2.88 28.83
CA GLN A 675 5.63 2.99 29.58
C GLN A 675 5.29 4.43 29.95
N ARG A 676 6.28 5.22 30.41
CA ARG A 676 6.05 6.65 30.71
C ARG A 676 5.68 7.43 29.45
N VAL A 677 6.38 7.19 28.36
CA VAL A 677 6.05 7.83 27.06
C VAL A 677 4.65 7.43 26.60
N LYS A 678 4.31 6.13 26.64
CA LYS A 678 2.97 5.63 26.28
C LYS A 678 1.89 6.26 27.17
N GLN A 679 2.09 6.29 28.49
CA GLN A 679 1.13 6.83 29.42
C GLN A 679 0.85 8.31 29.14
N ARG A 680 1.90 9.15 29.04
CA ARG A 680 1.73 10.57 28.73
C ARG A 680 1.11 10.80 27.34
N ALA A 681 1.48 9.96 26.35
CA ALA A 681 0.86 10.02 25.05
C ALA A 681 -0.64 9.70 25.10
N SER A 682 -1.04 8.69 25.89
CA SER A 682 -2.45 8.36 26.10
C SER A 682 -3.20 9.49 26.84
N GLU A 683 -2.58 10.10 27.85
CA GLU A 683 -3.15 11.23 28.61
C GLU A 683 -3.32 12.49 27.76
N SER A 684 -2.60 12.60 26.63
CA SER A 684 -2.75 13.72 25.71
C SER A 684 -4.13 13.79 25.04
N GLY A 685 -4.90 12.69 25.05
CA GLY A 685 -6.20 12.57 24.39
C GLY A 685 -6.14 12.60 22.87
N LYS A 686 -4.95 12.43 22.28
CA LYS A 686 -4.74 12.46 20.80
C LYS A 686 -4.74 11.08 20.16
N PHE A 687 -4.87 10.03 20.95
CA PHE A 687 -4.89 8.65 20.48
C PHE A 687 -6.17 7.95 20.98
N ALA A 688 -6.83 7.24 20.08
CA ALA A 688 -7.92 6.35 20.45
C ALA A 688 -7.40 5.13 21.20
N PHE A 689 -6.20 4.68 20.82
CA PHE A 689 -5.55 3.53 21.38
C PHE A 689 -4.03 3.62 21.18
N LEU A 690 -3.27 3.18 22.21
CA LEU A 690 -1.83 2.94 22.14
C LEU A 690 -1.49 1.61 22.79
N ASP A 691 -0.71 0.81 22.09
CA ASP A 691 -0.11 -0.42 22.60
C ASP A 691 1.42 -0.33 22.65
N LEU A 692 2.02 -1.17 23.47
CA LEU A 692 3.45 -1.31 23.61
C LEU A 692 3.81 -2.78 23.42
N ASP A 693 4.66 -3.07 22.47
CA ASP A 693 5.08 -4.42 22.12
C ASP A 693 6.00 -5.06 23.16
N LEU A 694 6.63 -4.27 24.02
CA LEU A 694 7.44 -4.72 25.14
C LEU A 694 6.64 -4.74 26.44
N ALA A 695 6.47 -5.90 27.04
CA ALA A 695 5.85 -6.08 28.35
C ALA A 695 6.47 -7.27 29.07
N PHE A 696 6.68 -7.15 30.39
CA PHE A 696 7.14 -8.24 31.27
C PHE A 696 5.94 -8.83 32.02
N ASP A 697 5.02 -9.40 31.27
CA ASP A 697 3.74 -9.90 31.80
C ASP A 697 3.50 -11.39 31.47
N LYS A 698 4.48 -12.06 30.84
CA LYS A 698 4.41 -13.49 30.60
C LYS A 698 4.94 -14.23 31.82
N PRO A 699 4.12 -15.00 32.57
CA PRO A 699 4.62 -15.83 33.62
C PRO A 699 5.44 -16.99 33.03
N GLU A 700 6.66 -17.11 33.47
CA GLU A 700 7.56 -18.22 33.14
C GLU A 700 7.87 -18.97 34.41
N LEU A 701 7.74 -20.29 34.37
CA LEU A 701 8.19 -21.17 35.42
C LEU A 701 9.67 -21.49 35.20
N VAL A 702 10.53 -20.86 35.99
CA VAL A 702 11.95 -21.15 35.99
C VAL A 702 12.20 -22.36 36.86
N VAL A 703 12.88 -23.36 36.30
CA VAL A 703 13.21 -24.61 36.97
C VAL A 703 14.70 -24.58 37.30
N ASP A 704 15.04 -24.23 38.55
CA ASP A 704 16.41 -24.30 39.01
C ASP A 704 16.78 -25.74 39.34
N ILE A 705 17.89 -26.21 38.78
CA ILE A 705 18.34 -27.58 38.91
C ILE A 705 19.50 -27.62 39.92
N ASP A 706 19.33 -28.41 40.99
CA ASP A 706 20.39 -28.73 41.93
C ASP A 706 21.38 -29.73 41.28
N ARG A 707 22.44 -29.15 40.69
CA ARG A 707 23.44 -29.92 39.93
C ARG A 707 24.25 -30.88 40.85
N GLU A 708 24.46 -30.53 42.10
CA GLU A 708 25.20 -31.37 43.06
C GLU A 708 24.36 -32.60 43.44
N LYS A 709 23.09 -32.39 43.75
CA LYS A 709 22.15 -33.47 44.05
C LYS A 709 21.95 -34.39 42.85
N ALA A 710 21.78 -33.81 41.64
CA ALA A 710 21.65 -34.60 40.41
C ALA A 710 22.90 -35.47 40.20
N ALA A 711 24.09 -34.94 40.37
CA ALA A 711 25.34 -35.69 40.24
C ALA A 711 25.46 -36.78 41.31
N GLN A 712 25.11 -36.49 42.58
CA GLN A 712 25.09 -37.47 43.67
C GLN A 712 24.14 -38.63 43.41
N MET A 713 22.96 -38.35 42.81
CA MET A 713 21.99 -39.34 42.45
C MET A 713 22.27 -40.05 41.10
N GLY A 714 23.35 -39.62 40.42
CA GLY A 714 23.75 -40.21 39.15
C GLY A 714 22.80 -39.84 37.97
N VAL A 715 22.17 -38.66 38.03
CA VAL A 715 21.30 -38.14 36.95
C VAL A 715 22.09 -37.10 36.16
N SER A 716 22.14 -37.26 34.85
CA SER A 716 22.82 -36.29 33.98
C SER A 716 21.92 -35.09 33.65
N MET A 717 22.53 -33.93 33.36
CA MET A 717 21.77 -32.75 32.84
C MET A 717 21.08 -33.05 31.53
N GLN A 718 21.65 -33.90 30.70
CA GLN A 718 21.07 -34.34 29.43
C GLN A 718 19.79 -35.14 29.68
N ASP A 719 19.79 -36.07 30.61
CA ASP A 719 18.58 -36.89 30.93
C ASP A 719 17.47 -36.00 31.50
N LEU A 720 17.80 -35.01 32.31
CA LEU A 720 16.85 -34.00 32.79
C LEU A 720 16.28 -33.16 31.67
N GLY A 721 17.14 -32.63 30.78
CA GLY A 721 16.76 -31.83 29.66
C GLY A 721 15.84 -32.59 28.68
N VAL A 722 16.22 -33.83 28.33
CA VAL A 722 15.41 -34.70 27.46
C VAL A 722 14.06 -35.03 28.11
N ALA A 723 14.05 -35.31 29.44
CA ALA A 723 12.80 -35.59 30.15
C ALA A 723 11.85 -34.38 30.10
N LEU A 724 12.33 -33.18 30.45
CA LEU A 724 11.52 -31.96 30.43
C LEU A 724 11.03 -31.64 28.99
N ALA A 725 11.91 -31.74 28.01
CA ALA A 725 11.59 -31.49 26.61
C ALA A 725 10.53 -32.44 26.07
N SER A 726 10.60 -33.74 26.41
CA SER A 726 9.67 -34.76 25.96
C SER A 726 8.34 -34.72 26.70
N LEU A 727 8.34 -34.32 27.98
CA LEU A 727 7.09 -34.31 28.76
C LEU A 727 6.29 -33.02 28.50
N LEU A 728 6.94 -31.87 28.34
CA LEU A 728 6.31 -30.57 28.25
C LEU A 728 6.38 -29.95 26.85
N GLY A 729 7.46 -30.21 26.13
CA GLY A 729 7.71 -29.65 24.82
C GLY A 729 6.89 -30.32 23.70
N GLU A 730 7.00 -29.80 22.51
CA GLU A 730 6.43 -30.35 21.27
C GLU A 730 7.55 -30.77 20.31
N GLY A 731 8.70 -31.15 20.85
CA GLY A 731 9.86 -31.55 20.09
C GLY A 731 9.62 -32.84 19.28
N GLU A 732 10.17 -32.86 18.09
CA GLU A 732 10.15 -34.04 17.23
C GLU A 732 11.12 -35.10 17.78
N ILE A 733 10.67 -36.33 17.96
CA ILE A 733 11.55 -37.46 18.28
C ILE A 733 12.18 -38.02 17.00
N ASN A 734 11.34 -38.34 16.03
CA ASN A 734 11.69 -38.79 14.69
C ASN A 734 10.49 -38.63 13.76
N ARG A 735 10.54 -39.21 12.57
CA ARG A 735 9.50 -39.09 11.56
C ARG A 735 8.95 -40.46 11.13
N PHE A 736 7.71 -40.48 10.68
CA PHE A 736 7.03 -41.63 10.11
C PHE A 736 6.38 -41.23 8.78
N THR A 737 6.03 -42.22 7.97
CA THR A 737 5.54 -41.99 6.63
C THR A 737 4.11 -42.45 6.47
N ILE A 738 3.23 -41.60 5.94
CA ILE A 738 1.88 -41.94 5.46
C ILE A 738 1.76 -41.49 4.01
N ASP A 739 1.35 -42.36 3.11
CA ASP A 739 1.11 -42.03 1.68
C ASP A 739 2.26 -41.30 1.00
N GLY A 740 3.51 -41.68 1.32
CA GLY A 740 4.72 -41.08 0.75
C GLY A 740 5.13 -39.76 1.35
N ARG A 741 4.44 -39.24 2.37
CA ARG A 741 4.81 -38.06 3.11
C ARG A 741 5.33 -38.34 4.50
N SER A 742 6.27 -37.52 4.94
CA SER A 742 6.93 -37.62 6.23
C SER A 742 6.27 -36.69 7.24
N TYR A 743 5.87 -37.24 8.39
CA TYR A 743 5.23 -36.53 9.50
C TYR A 743 6.01 -36.72 10.79
N LYS A 744 5.88 -35.82 11.72
CA LYS A 744 6.59 -35.82 13.01
C LYS A 744 5.98 -36.86 13.95
N VAL A 745 6.82 -37.47 14.80
CA VAL A 745 6.42 -38.21 15.98
C VAL A 745 6.73 -37.35 17.19
N ILE A 746 5.72 -37.04 17.99
CA ILE A 746 5.83 -36.10 19.12
C ILE A 746 5.30 -36.80 20.38
N ALA A 747 6.13 -36.83 21.40
CA ALA A 747 5.73 -37.27 22.75
C ALA A 747 5.45 -36.04 23.61
N GLN A 748 4.37 -36.09 24.39
CA GLN A 748 4.01 -35.05 25.34
C GLN A 748 3.10 -35.68 26.42
N VAL A 749 3.11 -35.15 27.64
CA VAL A 749 2.12 -35.61 28.64
C VAL A 749 0.72 -35.16 28.28
N GLU A 750 -0.27 -35.96 28.67
CA GLU A 750 -1.67 -35.56 28.50
C GLU A 750 -1.99 -34.27 29.22
N ARG A 751 -2.93 -33.46 28.65
CA ARG A 751 -3.25 -32.13 29.16
C ARG A 751 -3.55 -32.05 30.67
N PRO A 752 -4.27 -33.00 31.31
CA PRO A 752 -4.52 -32.97 32.76
C PRO A 752 -3.26 -33.03 33.62
N TYR A 753 -2.16 -33.57 33.11
CA TYR A 753 -0.91 -33.68 33.83
C TYR A 753 0.07 -32.50 33.58
N ARG A 754 -0.34 -31.50 32.84
CA ARG A 754 0.43 -30.27 32.56
C ARG A 754 -0.38 -28.99 32.74
N ASP A 755 -1.59 -29.09 33.30
CA ASP A 755 -2.45 -27.94 33.59
C ASP A 755 -2.03 -27.16 34.83
N ASN A 756 -1.18 -27.75 35.66
CA ASN A 756 -0.67 -27.18 36.90
C ASN A 756 0.85 -27.43 37.06
N PRO A 757 1.65 -26.39 37.41
CA PRO A 757 3.10 -26.53 37.68
C PRO A 757 3.47 -27.60 38.68
N GLY A 758 2.61 -27.92 39.65
CA GLY A 758 2.82 -28.96 40.64
C GLY A 758 3.05 -30.35 40.07
N TRP A 759 2.58 -30.62 38.86
CA TRP A 759 2.81 -31.93 38.20
C TRP A 759 4.29 -32.18 37.87
N LEU A 760 5.13 -31.11 37.73
CA LEU A 760 6.56 -31.28 37.48
C LEU A 760 7.25 -32.15 38.53
N GLY A 761 6.81 -32.04 39.78
CA GLY A 761 7.35 -32.80 40.89
C GLY A 761 7.04 -34.32 40.79
N SER A 762 6.01 -34.69 40.02
CA SER A 762 5.54 -36.04 39.85
C SER A 762 6.19 -36.79 38.68
N TYR A 763 7.04 -36.12 37.91
CA TYR A 763 7.77 -36.76 36.82
C TYR A 763 9.05 -37.38 37.34
N TYR A 764 9.52 -38.42 36.67
CA TYR A 764 10.65 -39.22 37.05
C TYR A 764 11.72 -39.26 35.97
N VAL A 765 12.96 -39.23 36.40
CA VAL A 765 14.14 -39.53 35.59
C VAL A 765 14.87 -40.73 36.15
N LYS A 766 15.73 -41.33 35.34
CA LYS A 766 16.46 -42.54 35.76
C LYS A 766 17.89 -42.21 36.16
N SER A 767 18.32 -42.68 37.30
CA SER A 767 19.72 -42.64 37.72
C SER A 767 20.55 -43.66 36.93
N ARG A 768 21.87 -43.51 36.93
CA ARG A 768 22.81 -44.49 36.35
C ARG A 768 22.62 -45.91 36.91
N ASN A 769 22.15 -46.05 38.16
CA ASN A 769 21.87 -47.33 38.77
C ASN A 769 20.52 -47.90 38.42
N GLY A 770 19.78 -47.29 37.53
CA GLY A 770 18.48 -47.75 37.09
C GLY A 770 17.27 -47.38 37.97
N GLN A 771 17.50 -46.66 39.08
CA GLN A 771 16.44 -46.23 40.00
C GLN A 771 15.73 -45.00 39.50
N LEU A 772 14.43 -44.90 39.72
CA LEU A 772 13.63 -43.72 39.44
C LEU A 772 13.89 -42.66 40.51
N VAL A 773 14.17 -41.43 40.04
CA VAL A 773 14.34 -40.24 40.88
C VAL A 773 13.26 -39.26 40.50
N ALA A 774 12.45 -38.82 41.46
CA ALA A 774 11.42 -37.80 41.20
C ALA A 774 12.06 -36.44 40.89
N LEU A 775 11.55 -35.73 39.92
CA LEU A 775 12.08 -34.39 39.59
C LEU A 775 11.99 -33.42 40.74
N SER A 776 10.99 -33.55 41.65
CA SER A 776 10.83 -32.77 42.86
C SER A 776 12.06 -32.81 43.79
N THR A 777 12.90 -33.88 43.69
CA THR A 777 14.13 -33.99 44.44
C THR A 777 15.27 -33.14 43.88
N LEU A 778 15.23 -32.86 42.59
CA LEU A 778 16.31 -32.28 41.80
C LEU A 778 16.06 -30.84 41.34
N ILE A 779 14.81 -30.37 41.41
CA ILE A 779 14.41 -29.06 40.88
C ILE A 779 13.68 -28.23 41.91
N GLU A 780 13.89 -26.91 41.84
CA GLU A 780 13.14 -25.92 42.60
C GLU A 780 12.43 -24.98 41.56
N PRO A 781 11.13 -25.19 41.34
CA PRO A 781 10.39 -24.32 40.42
C PRO A 781 10.00 -23.01 41.10
N HIS A 782 10.25 -21.88 40.47
CA HIS A 782 9.75 -20.59 40.89
C HIS A 782 9.21 -19.78 39.72
N GLU A 783 8.18 -18.99 39.94
CA GLU A 783 7.58 -18.14 38.92
C GLU A 783 8.32 -16.81 38.79
N ARG A 784 8.58 -16.39 37.57
CA ARG A 784 9.16 -15.10 37.21
C ARG A 784 8.43 -14.50 36.04
N ALA A 785 8.21 -13.18 36.08
CA ALA A 785 7.72 -12.45 34.92
C ALA A 785 8.84 -12.27 33.89
N ARG A 786 8.58 -12.65 32.66
CA ARG A 786 9.51 -12.50 31.52
C ARG A 786 8.90 -11.66 30.42
N PRO A 787 9.73 -11.07 29.55
CA PRO A 787 9.22 -10.39 28.36
C PRO A 787 8.54 -11.40 27.40
N ARG A 788 7.46 -10.95 26.79
CA ARG A 788 6.75 -11.75 25.77
C ARG A 788 7.66 -12.11 24.60
N GLN A 789 8.41 -11.12 24.18
CA GLN A 789 9.36 -11.16 23.06
C GLN A 789 10.42 -10.10 23.28
N LEU A 790 11.57 -10.28 22.67
CA LEU A 790 12.67 -9.34 22.67
C LEU A 790 12.80 -8.78 21.26
N ASN A 791 12.47 -7.50 21.13
CA ASN A 791 12.49 -6.81 19.85
C ASN A 791 13.78 -6.01 19.73
N GLN A 792 14.34 -6.00 18.51
CA GLN A 792 15.46 -5.13 18.17
C GLN A 792 15.14 -4.38 16.88
N PHE A 793 15.58 -3.14 16.81
CA PHE A 793 15.50 -2.30 15.64
C PHE A 793 16.91 -1.80 15.33
N GLN A 794 17.40 -2.06 14.11
CA GLN A 794 18.77 -1.75 13.71
C GLN A 794 19.81 -2.29 14.72
N GLN A 795 19.62 -3.54 15.18
CA GLN A 795 20.46 -4.25 16.14
C GLN A 795 20.45 -3.69 17.58
N LEU A 796 19.68 -2.64 17.87
CA LEU A 796 19.50 -2.10 19.22
C LEU A 796 18.21 -2.65 19.85
N ASN A 797 18.22 -2.86 21.16
CA ASN A 797 17.01 -3.22 21.88
C ASN A 797 15.95 -2.15 21.65
N SER A 798 14.75 -2.55 21.28
CA SER A 798 13.70 -1.63 20.89
C SER A 798 12.37 -1.93 21.54
N ALA A 799 11.59 -0.88 21.72
CA ALA A 799 10.18 -0.93 22.09
C ALA A 799 9.38 -0.07 21.13
N ILE A 800 8.32 -0.64 20.55
CA ILE A 800 7.47 0.04 19.60
C ILE A 800 6.15 0.41 20.28
N ILE A 801 5.87 1.71 20.31
CA ILE A 801 4.57 2.25 20.72
C ILE A 801 3.74 2.37 19.45
N SER A 802 2.70 1.55 19.33
CA SER A 802 1.82 1.47 18.18
C SER A 802 0.42 1.91 18.52
N GLY A 803 -0.30 2.49 17.58
CA GLY A 803 -1.69 2.87 17.87
C GLY A 803 -2.44 3.55 16.74
N PHE A 804 -3.63 4.03 17.10
CA PHE A 804 -4.52 4.81 16.24
C PHE A 804 -4.60 6.25 16.73
N PRO A 805 -4.04 7.24 16.01
CA PRO A 805 -4.20 8.64 16.34
C PRO A 805 -5.62 9.12 15.97
N ILE A 806 -6.22 9.96 16.82
CA ILE A 806 -7.46 10.69 16.52
C ILE A 806 -7.14 11.98 15.75
N VAL A 807 -5.92 12.46 15.92
CA VAL A 807 -5.37 13.63 15.22
C VAL A 807 -4.61 13.21 13.97
N SER A 808 -4.09 14.16 13.20
CA SER A 808 -3.25 13.84 12.05
C SER A 808 -1.97 13.11 12.44
N MET A 809 -1.44 12.28 11.55
CA MET A 809 -0.18 11.54 11.76
C MET A 809 0.97 12.46 12.15
N GLY A 810 1.09 13.61 11.52
CA GLY A 810 2.12 14.59 11.83
C GLY A 810 2.02 15.12 13.25
N GLU A 811 0.82 15.50 13.71
CA GLU A 811 0.58 15.97 15.07
C GLU A 811 0.81 14.87 16.11
N ALA A 812 0.42 13.64 15.79
CA ALA A 812 0.67 12.46 16.63
C ALA A 812 2.17 12.23 16.83
N ILE A 813 2.95 12.23 15.73
CA ILE A 813 4.40 12.06 15.75
C ILE A 813 5.08 13.19 16.56
N GLU A 814 4.74 14.45 16.28
CA GLU A 814 5.30 15.60 17.01
C GLU A 814 5.02 15.51 18.51
N THR A 815 3.80 15.13 18.88
CA THR A 815 3.41 14.99 20.29
C THR A 815 4.24 13.93 21.00
N VAL A 816 4.33 12.71 20.43
CA VAL A 816 5.08 11.61 21.07
C VAL A 816 6.59 11.88 21.04
N GLN A 817 7.10 12.52 19.97
CA GLN A 817 8.50 12.93 19.90
C GLN A 817 8.85 13.96 20.97
N GLN A 818 7.97 14.92 21.25
CA GLN A 818 8.18 15.88 22.33
C GLN A 818 8.18 15.18 23.69
N ILE A 819 7.20 14.30 23.95
CA ILE A 819 7.13 13.52 25.18
C ILE A 819 8.38 12.67 25.35
N ALA A 820 8.83 12.00 24.28
CA ALA A 820 10.04 11.19 24.34
C ALA A 820 11.31 12.02 24.65
N ARG A 821 11.42 13.24 24.11
CA ARG A 821 12.54 14.14 24.48
C ARG A 821 12.56 14.55 25.94
N GLU A 822 11.40 14.62 26.58
CA GLU A 822 11.26 14.98 27.99
C GLU A 822 11.50 13.77 28.91
N GLU A 823 11.06 12.57 28.51
CA GLU A 823 11.08 11.36 29.36
C GLU A 823 12.29 10.44 29.13
N ALA A 824 12.86 10.43 27.90
CA ALA A 824 13.96 9.55 27.58
C ALA A 824 15.30 10.14 28.04
N PRO A 825 16.06 9.44 28.92
CA PRO A 825 17.39 9.85 29.31
C PRO A 825 18.40 9.73 28.18
N ARG A 826 19.64 10.18 28.41
CA ARG A 826 20.72 10.02 27.42
C ARG A 826 20.98 8.53 27.16
N GLY A 827 21.19 8.17 25.89
CA GLY A 827 21.42 6.77 25.47
C GLY A 827 20.18 6.13 24.85
N PHE A 828 19.05 6.85 24.80
CA PHE A 828 17.88 6.45 24.03
C PHE A 828 17.83 7.21 22.71
N ALA A 829 17.47 6.50 21.66
CA ALA A 829 17.24 7.07 20.34
C ALA A 829 15.78 6.82 19.91
N VAL A 830 15.31 7.64 19.01
CA VAL A 830 13.96 7.56 18.45
C VAL A 830 14.06 7.23 16.97
N ASP A 831 13.24 6.31 16.52
CA ASP A 831 13.04 5.99 15.10
C ASP A 831 11.55 5.72 14.84
N TYR A 832 11.21 5.36 13.62
CA TYR A 832 9.84 5.12 13.18
C TYR A 832 9.78 3.84 12.36
N ALA A 833 8.63 3.18 12.36
CA ALA A 833 8.38 2.03 11.53
C ALA A 833 7.07 2.21 10.76
N GLY A 834 6.81 1.36 9.78
CA GLY A 834 5.57 1.34 9.02
C GLY A 834 5.19 2.68 8.38
N ALA A 835 3.90 3.03 8.42
CA ALA A 835 3.36 4.25 7.86
C ALA A 835 3.94 5.52 8.48
N SER A 836 4.29 5.50 9.78
CA SER A 836 4.95 6.63 10.46
C SER A 836 6.33 6.93 9.85
N ARG A 837 7.11 5.89 9.51
CA ARG A 837 8.42 6.05 8.86
C ARG A 837 8.26 6.64 7.48
N GLN A 838 7.33 6.13 6.69
CA GLN A 838 7.02 6.67 5.36
C GLN A 838 6.63 8.15 5.44
N TYR A 839 5.75 8.51 6.37
CA TYR A 839 5.35 9.89 6.57
C TYR A 839 6.53 10.82 6.87
N VAL A 840 7.46 10.41 7.75
CA VAL A 840 8.63 11.20 8.13
C VAL A 840 9.63 11.32 6.97
N GLN A 841 9.85 10.25 6.22
CA GLN A 841 10.76 10.25 5.06
C GLN A 841 10.22 11.07 3.90
N GLU A 842 8.93 10.97 3.60
CA GLU A 842 8.30 11.64 2.45
C GLU A 842 8.00 13.13 2.70
N GLY A 843 7.81 13.54 3.96
CA GLY A 843 7.38 14.89 4.32
C GLY A 843 8.32 16.01 3.85
N SER A 844 9.61 15.76 3.71
CA SER A 844 10.59 16.74 3.21
C SER A 844 10.76 16.71 1.68
N ALA A 845 10.56 15.57 1.05
CA ALA A 845 10.79 15.37 -0.38
C ALA A 845 9.83 16.20 -1.25
N LEU A 846 8.60 16.34 -0.82
CA LEU A 846 7.57 17.09 -1.55
C LEU A 846 7.79 18.59 -1.54
N LEU A 847 8.27 19.17 -0.44
CA LEU A 847 8.60 20.61 -0.38
C LEU A 847 9.73 20.95 -1.37
N VAL A 848 10.74 20.09 -1.43
CA VAL A 848 11.87 20.25 -2.38
C VAL A 848 11.37 20.14 -3.82
N THR A 849 10.52 19.16 -4.11
CA THR A 849 9.93 18.97 -5.44
C THR A 849 9.09 20.16 -5.88
N PHE A 850 8.30 20.71 -4.97
CA PHE A 850 7.49 21.87 -5.22
C PHE A 850 8.37 23.11 -5.56
N GLY A 851 9.41 23.34 -4.78
CA GLY A 851 10.39 24.39 -5.05
C GLY A 851 11.12 24.20 -6.39
N LEU A 852 11.49 22.96 -6.70
CA LEU A 852 12.13 22.61 -7.97
C LEU A 852 11.18 22.78 -9.16
N ALA A 853 9.91 22.42 -9.03
CA ALA A 853 8.89 22.64 -10.05
C ALA A 853 8.73 24.13 -10.36
N LEU A 854 8.62 24.97 -9.33
CA LEU A 854 8.55 26.42 -9.51
C LEU A 854 9.80 26.97 -10.21
N ALA A 855 11.00 26.51 -9.83
CA ALA A 855 12.25 26.93 -10.45
C ALA A 855 12.32 26.51 -11.93
N ILE A 856 11.96 25.27 -12.27
CA ILE A 856 11.95 24.78 -13.65
C ILE A 856 10.96 25.55 -14.51
N ILE A 857 9.75 25.79 -14.01
CA ILE A 857 8.75 26.60 -14.73
C ILE A 857 9.29 27.99 -14.99
N PHE A 858 9.86 28.62 -13.98
CA PHE A 858 10.46 29.96 -14.12
C PHE A 858 11.53 29.96 -15.21
N LEU A 859 12.44 29.01 -15.22
CA LEU A 859 13.51 28.92 -16.21
C LEU A 859 12.98 28.64 -17.63
N VAL A 860 12.00 27.74 -17.77
CA VAL A 860 11.37 27.45 -19.07
C VAL A 860 10.67 28.66 -19.61
N LEU A 861 9.89 29.37 -18.79
CA LEU A 861 9.23 30.61 -19.16
C LEU A 861 10.25 31.74 -19.47
N ALA A 862 11.33 31.83 -18.71
CA ALA A 862 12.39 32.83 -18.97
C ALA A 862 13.06 32.61 -20.32
N ALA A 863 13.32 31.34 -20.67
CA ALA A 863 13.86 30.99 -21.98
C ALA A 863 12.86 31.25 -23.11
N GLN A 864 11.57 31.00 -22.87
CA GLN A 864 10.50 31.20 -23.85
C GLN A 864 10.26 32.69 -24.17
N PHE A 865 10.16 33.50 -23.12
CA PHE A 865 9.89 34.96 -23.26
C PHE A 865 11.15 35.80 -23.49
N GLU A 866 12.33 35.18 -23.47
CA GLU A 866 13.62 35.89 -23.47
C GLU A 866 13.64 37.06 -22.45
N SER A 867 13.04 36.82 -21.28
CA SER A 867 12.79 37.81 -20.25
C SER A 867 12.71 37.14 -18.88
N PHE A 868 13.38 37.70 -17.87
CA PHE A 868 13.20 37.27 -16.49
C PHE A 868 12.01 37.97 -15.79
N ARG A 869 11.42 39.00 -16.41
CA ARG A 869 10.33 39.80 -15.85
C ARG A 869 8.96 39.15 -16.12
N ASP A 870 8.74 38.65 -17.33
CA ASP A 870 7.46 38.09 -17.73
C ASP A 870 7.12 36.81 -16.96
N PRO A 871 8.07 35.87 -16.72
CA PRO A 871 7.84 34.73 -15.82
C PRO A 871 7.46 35.14 -14.41
N LEU A 872 8.07 36.19 -13.84
CA LEU A 872 7.70 36.68 -12.52
C LEU A 872 6.25 37.16 -12.45
N VAL A 873 5.79 37.85 -13.49
CA VAL A 873 4.39 38.29 -13.60
C VAL A 873 3.44 37.08 -13.62
N ILE A 874 3.76 36.06 -14.44
CA ILE A 874 2.94 34.86 -14.59
C ILE A 874 2.91 34.06 -13.29
N MET A 875 4.07 33.83 -12.66
CA MET A 875 4.20 32.99 -11.48
C MET A 875 3.58 33.58 -10.21
N VAL A 876 3.27 34.86 -10.13
CA VAL A 876 2.54 35.40 -8.97
C VAL A 876 1.12 34.81 -8.85
N THR A 877 0.53 34.39 -9.93
CA THR A 877 -0.81 33.76 -9.90
C THR A 877 -0.80 32.37 -9.24
N VAL A 878 0.36 31.69 -9.26
CA VAL A 878 0.50 30.33 -8.73
C VAL A 878 0.26 30.26 -7.21
N PRO A 879 0.99 31.01 -6.34
CA PRO A 879 0.72 30.97 -4.92
C PRO A 879 -0.69 31.44 -4.55
N LEU A 880 -1.26 32.39 -5.30
CA LEU A 880 -2.62 32.84 -5.09
C LEU A 880 -3.65 31.73 -5.36
N SER A 881 -3.40 30.94 -6.39
CA SER A 881 -4.21 29.74 -6.70
C SER A 881 -4.08 28.66 -5.63
N ILE A 882 -2.87 28.44 -5.13
CA ILE A 882 -2.60 27.51 -4.02
C ILE A 882 -3.38 27.90 -2.77
N CYS A 883 -3.45 29.20 -2.46
CA CYS A 883 -4.28 29.68 -1.35
C CYS A 883 -5.75 29.22 -1.52
N GLY A 884 -6.30 29.35 -2.74
CA GLY A 884 -7.65 28.86 -3.04
C GLY A 884 -7.82 27.36 -2.84
N ALA A 885 -6.82 26.58 -3.21
CA ALA A 885 -6.80 25.13 -3.02
C ALA A 885 -6.68 24.71 -1.54
N LEU A 886 -5.98 25.50 -0.73
CA LEU A 886 -5.78 25.21 0.70
C LEU A 886 -7.03 25.54 1.55
N ILE A 887 -7.95 26.36 1.08
CA ILE A 887 -9.17 26.72 1.84
C ILE A 887 -9.99 25.48 2.24
N PRO A 888 -10.40 24.58 1.34
CA PRO A 888 -11.17 23.41 1.73
C PRO A 888 -10.37 22.46 2.64
N LEU A 889 -9.05 22.38 2.49
CA LEU A 889 -8.20 21.58 3.34
C LEU A 889 -8.16 22.14 4.78
N PHE A 890 -8.05 23.47 4.89
CA PHE A 890 -8.09 24.16 6.18
C PHE A 890 -9.47 24.02 6.86
N LEU A 891 -10.55 24.04 6.11
CA LEU A 891 -11.91 23.82 6.63
C LEU A 891 -12.18 22.38 7.05
N GLY A 892 -11.23 21.47 6.89
CA GLY A 892 -11.36 20.07 7.26
C GLY A 892 -12.21 19.23 6.29
N VAL A 893 -12.49 19.76 5.09
CA VAL A 893 -13.20 19.02 4.04
C VAL A 893 -12.32 17.91 3.46
N SER A 894 -11.01 18.13 3.42
CA SER A 894 -9.97 17.18 3.03
C SER A 894 -8.71 17.44 3.86
N SER A 895 -7.67 16.64 3.66
CA SER A 895 -6.38 16.74 4.33
C SER A 895 -5.25 17.08 3.35
N LEU A 896 -4.12 17.52 3.87
CA LEU A 896 -2.89 17.60 3.09
C LEU A 896 -2.23 16.22 3.04
N ASN A 897 -2.47 15.51 1.97
CA ASN A 897 -2.00 14.15 1.71
C ASN A 897 -1.35 14.05 0.33
N ILE A 898 -0.85 12.90 -0.05
CA ILE A 898 -0.16 12.72 -1.34
C ILE A 898 -1.05 13.06 -2.54
N TYR A 899 -2.35 12.80 -2.51
CA TYR A 899 -3.28 13.08 -3.61
C TYR A 899 -3.52 14.60 -3.75
N THR A 900 -3.80 15.28 -2.64
CA THR A 900 -3.97 16.74 -2.62
C THR A 900 -2.69 17.48 -3.03
N GLN A 901 -1.51 16.95 -2.65
CA GLN A 901 -0.22 17.52 -3.03
C GLN A 901 0.04 17.38 -4.54
N VAL A 902 -0.31 16.27 -5.15
CA VAL A 902 -0.25 16.09 -6.59
C VAL A 902 -1.24 17.01 -7.30
N GLY A 903 -2.44 17.19 -6.74
CA GLY A 903 -3.40 18.20 -7.19
C GLY A 903 -2.80 19.60 -7.17
N LEU A 904 -2.08 19.99 -6.11
CA LEU A 904 -1.39 21.27 -6.00
C LEU A 904 -0.28 21.43 -7.06
N VAL A 905 0.54 20.41 -7.31
CA VAL A 905 1.56 20.46 -8.37
C VAL A 905 0.91 20.59 -9.75
N THR A 906 -0.16 19.83 -10.00
CA THR A 906 -0.92 19.92 -11.25
C THR A 906 -1.50 21.34 -11.45
N LEU A 907 -2.02 21.94 -10.38
CA LEU A 907 -2.59 23.29 -10.39
C LEU A 907 -1.56 24.35 -10.80
N ILE A 908 -0.27 24.19 -10.46
CA ILE A 908 0.80 25.11 -10.87
C ILE A 908 0.84 25.20 -12.41
N GLY A 909 0.85 24.06 -13.07
CA GLY A 909 0.85 23.99 -14.53
C GLY A 909 -0.39 24.61 -15.17
N LEU A 910 -1.56 24.27 -14.60
CA LEU A 910 -2.84 24.72 -15.10
C LEU A 910 -3.00 26.24 -15.07
N ILE A 911 -2.71 26.84 -13.91
CA ILE A 911 -2.91 28.29 -13.75
C ILE A 911 -1.86 29.10 -14.51
N SER A 912 -0.63 28.60 -14.63
CA SER A 912 0.42 29.25 -15.39
C SER A 912 0.04 29.45 -16.86
N LYS A 913 -0.70 28.51 -17.45
CA LYS A 913 -1.16 28.54 -18.83
C LYS A 913 -2.04 29.77 -19.11
N HIS A 914 -2.96 30.13 -18.20
CA HIS A 914 -3.79 31.31 -18.34
C HIS A 914 -2.95 32.59 -18.31
N GLY A 915 -1.95 32.66 -17.41
CA GLY A 915 -1.01 33.76 -17.34
C GLY A 915 -0.17 33.92 -18.61
N ILE A 916 0.33 32.82 -19.16
CA ILE A 916 1.10 32.79 -20.42
C ILE A 916 0.29 33.42 -21.55
N LEU A 917 -0.95 32.97 -21.76
CA LEU A 917 -1.81 33.43 -22.84
C LEU A 917 -2.09 34.94 -22.77
N ILE A 918 -2.34 35.49 -21.59
CA ILE A 918 -2.63 36.91 -21.41
C ILE A 918 -1.37 37.77 -21.61
N VAL A 919 -0.22 37.34 -21.01
CA VAL A 919 1.04 38.11 -21.08
C VAL A 919 1.61 38.07 -22.49
N GLU A 920 1.60 36.93 -23.16
CA GLU A 920 2.11 36.82 -24.53
C GLU A 920 1.31 37.67 -25.49
N PHE A 921 -0.02 37.63 -25.38
CA PHE A 921 -0.89 38.47 -26.24
C PHE A 921 -0.73 39.96 -25.94
N ALA A 922 -0.52 40.33 -24.67
CA ALA A 922 -0.21 41.72 -24.30
C ALA A 922 1.13 42.19 -24.90
N ASN A 923 2.15 41.31 -24.87
CA ASN A 923 3.45 41.62 -25.48
C ASN A 923 3.34 41.71 -27.00
N GLN A 924 2.53 40.84 -27.66
CA GLN A 924 2.27 40.92 -29.10
C GLN A 924 1.59 42.22 -29.46
N LEU A 925 0.52 42.66 -28.78
CA LEU A 925 -0.15 43.95 -29.01
C LEU A 925 0.80 45.15 -28.85
N ARG A 926 1.72 45.08 -27.93
CA ARG A 926 2.76 46.13 -27.75
C ARG A 926 3.73 46.17 -28.92
N HIS A 927 4.14 45.04 -29.46
CA HIS A 927 5.10 44.97 -30.56
C HIS A 927 4.46 45.31 -31.90
N GLU A 928 3.25 44.81 -32.18
CA GLU A 928 2.59 45.03 -33.49
C GLU A 928 1.86 46.34 -33.59
N GLN A 929 1.21 46.79 -32.50
CA GLN A 929 0.36 47.98 -32.49
C GLN A 929 0.97 49.17 -31.75
N GLY A 930 2.12 48.98 -31.08
CA GLY A 930 2.80 50.03 -30.34
C GLY A 930 2.04 50.54 -29.11
N LEU A 931 1.12 49.74 -28.56
CA LEU A 931 0.30 50.13 -27.41
C LEU A 931 1.14 50.26 -26.09
N GLY A 932 0.72 51.18 -25.23
CA GLY A 932 1.27 51.30 -23.88
C GLY A 932 0.98 50.05 -23.01
N ARG A 933 1.78 49.82 -21.99
CA ARG A 933 1.64 48.63 -21.09
C ARG A 933 0.24 48.46 -20.56
N ARG A 934 -0.43 49.55 -20.16
CA ARG A 934 -1.78 49.51 -19.60
C ARG A 934 -2.81 49.14 -20.64
N GLU A 935 -2.80 49.79 -21.80
CA GLU A 935 -3.75 49.53 -22.88
C GLU A 935 -3.58 48.12 -23.45
N ALA A 936 -2.35 47.69 -23.64
CA ALA A 936 -2.06 46.36 -24.16
C ALA A 936 -2.60 45.27 -23.25
N ILE A 937 -2.39 45.36 -21.91
CA ILE A 937 -2.87 44.32 -20.98
C ILE A 937 -4.39 44.34 -20.79
N GLU A 938 -5.03 45.54 -20.80
CA GLU A 938 -6.48 45.69 -20.76
C GLU A 938 -7.14 45.04 -21.99
N GLN A 939 -6.61 45.29 -23.19
CA GLN A 939 -7.11 44.71 -24.41
C GLN A 939 -6.83 43.21 -24.47
N ALA A 940 -5.62 42.77 -24.11
CA ALA A 940 -5.26 41.35 -24.09
C ALA A 940 -6.18 40.55 -23.15
N ALA A 941 -6.37 41.02 -21.93
CA ALA A 941 -7.21 40.41 -20.95
C ALA A 941 -8.69 40.35 -21.37
N ALA A 942 -9.17 41.41 -22.01
CA ALA A 942 -10.55 41.45 -22.54
C ALA A 942 -10.76 40.47 -23.72
N ILE A 943 -9.81 40.36 -24.63
CA ILE A 943 -9.88 39.43 -25.79
C ILE A 943 -9.76 38.00 -25.30
N ARG A 944 -8.89 37.71 -24.32
CA ARG A 944 -8.65 36.38 -23.78
C ARG A 944 -9.64 35.95 -22.68
N LEU A 945 -10.59 36.81 -22.29
CA LEU A 945 -11.58 36.50 -21.26
C LEU A 945 -12.40 35.25 -21.58
N ARG A 946 -12.96 35.16 -22.81
CA ARG A 946 -13.81 34.01 -23.22
C ARG A 946 -13.02 32.69 -23.21
N PRO A 947 -11.84 32.57 -23.85
CA PRO A 947 -11.01 31.40 -23.75
C PRO A 947 -10.68 30.98 -22.30
N VAL A 948 -10.21 31.92 -21.46
CA VAL A 948 -9.84 31.64 -20.07
C VAL A 948 -11.04 31.14 -19.27
N LEU A 949 -12.21 31.75 -19.41
CA LEU A 949 -13.42 31.29 -18.73
C LEU A 949 -13.89 29.91 -19.23
N MET A 950 -13.78 29.68 -20.55
CA MET A 950 -14.18 28.40 -21.15
C MET A 950 -13.27 27.26 -20.66
N THR A 951 -11.97 27.45 -20.66
CA THR A 951 -11.02 26.45 -20.20
C THR A 951 -11.13 26.21 -18.69
N THR A 952 -11.30 27.29 -17.90
CA THR A 952 -11.58 27.14 -16.46
C THR A 952 -12.87 26.38 -16.21
N ALA A 953 -13.95 26.71 -16.93
CA ALA A 953 -15.23 26.00 -16.78
C ALA A 953 -15.10 24.53 -17.21
N ALA A 954 -14.40 24.24 -18.30
CA ALA A 954 -14.16 22.88 -18.76
C ALA A 954 -13.35 22.06 -17.71
N MET A 955 -12.33 22.68 -17.09
CA MET A 955 -11.54 22.04 -16.03
C MET A 955 -12.34 21.84 -14.76
N VAL A 956 -12.95 22.90 -14.22
CA VAL A 956 -13.68 22.86 -12.94
C VAL A 956 -14.90 21.94 -13.02
N LEU A 957 -15.70 22.06 -14.09
CA LEU A 957 -16.87 21.21 -14.28
C LEU A 957 -16.48 19.79 -14.70
N GLY A 958 -15.37 19.61 -15.41
CA GLY A 958 -14.83 18.32 -15.79
C GLY A 958 -14.34 17.48 -14.62
N VAL A 959 -13.93 18.11 -13.49
CA VAL A 959 -13.55 17.39 -12.26
C VAL A 959 -14.70 17.22 -11.27
N ILE A 960 -15.90 17.74 -11.55
CA ILE A 960 -17.09 17.52 -10.70
C ILE A 960 -17.38 16.04 -10.46
N PRO A 961 -17.31 15.15 -11.45
CA PRO A 961 -17.51 13.73 -11.19
C PRO A 961 -16.52 13.13 -10.18
N LEU A 962 -15.29 13.67 -10.10
CA LEU A 962 -14.33 13.28 -9.05
C LEU A 962 -14.78 13.74 -7.65
N ILE A 963 -15.35 14.95 -7.57
CA ILE A 963 -15.84 15.53 -6.30
C ILE A 963 -17.10 14.81 -5.81
N LEU A 964 -17.93 14.35 -6.73
CA LEU A 964 -19.17 13.61 -6.43
C LEU A 964 -18.96 12.09 -6.39
N ALA A 965 -17.72 11.63 -6.46
CA ALA A 965 -17.40 10.21 -6.47
C ALA A 965 -17.90 9.49 -5.22
N THR A 966 -18.43 8.30 -5.40
CA THR A 966 -18.86 7.38 -4.34
C THR A 966 -18.28 5.99 -4.60
N GLY A 967 -18.36 5.10 -3.63
CA GLY A 967 -17.88 3.73 -3.76
C GLY A 967 -16.36 3.58 -3.60
N ALA A 968 -15.81 2.54 -4.21
CA ALA A 968 -14.40 2.20 -4.09
C ALA A 968 -13.48 3.31 -4.65
N GLY A 969 -12.44 3.70 -3.90
CA GLY A 969 -11.49 4.75 -4.30
C GLY A 969 -12.09 6.17 -4.39
N ALA A 970 -13.18 6.43 -3.69
CA ALA A 970 -13.88 7.71 -3.77
C ALA A 970 -13.11 8.85 -3.11
N VAL A 971 -12.43 8.59 -1.99
CA VAL A 971 -11.77 9.64 -1.19
C VAL A 971 -10.58 10.24 -1.92
N SER A 972 -9.73 9.42 -2.50
CA SER A 972 -8.57 9.89 -3.30
C SER A 972 -9.00 10.69 -4.54
N ARG A 973 -10.09 10.29 -5.19
CA ARG A 973 -10.69 11.05 -6.31
C ARG A 973 -11.21 12.41 -5.86
N PHE A 974 -11.95 12.44 -4.75
CA PHE A 974 -12.45 13.67 -4.14
C PHE A 974 -11.32 14.64 -3.81
N ASP A 975 -10.26 14.17 -3.17
CA ASP A 975 -9.11 14.97 -2.75
C ASP A 975 -8.43 15.70 -3.90
N ILE A 976 -8.17 15.01 -5.01
CA ILE A 976 -7.62 15.64 -6.21
C ILE A 976 -8.63 16.61 -6.82
N GLY A 977 -9.90 16.20 -6.93
CA GLY A 977 -10.95 16.99 -7.54
C GLY A 977 -11.20 18.33 -6.84
N ILE A 978 -11.28 18.32 -5.50
CA ILE A 978 -11.58 19.54 -4.73
C ILE A 978 -10.44 20.56 -4.79
N VAL A 979 -9.19 20.11 -4.72
CA VAL A 979 -7.99 20.96 -4.82
C VAL A 979 -7.94 21.66 -6.18
N ILE A 980 -8.19 20.91 -7.26
CA ILE A 980 -8.15 21.46 -8.62
C ILE A 980 -9.33 22.40 -8.85
N ALA A 981 -10.54 22.03 -8.47
CA ALA A 981 -11.72 22.86 -8.67
C ALA A 981 -11.62 24.20 -7.94
N THR A 982 -11.27 24.17 -6.67
CA THR A 982 -11.16 25.39 -5.85
C THR A 982 -9.95 26.22 -6.23
N GLY A 983 -8.80 25.58 -6.43
CA GLY A 983 -7.58 26.26 -6.84
C GLY A 983 -7.70 26.93 -8.21
N MET A 984 -8.29 26.25 -9.20
CA MET A 984 -8.54 26.81 -10.53
C MET A 984 -9.55 27.96 -10.48
N SER A 985 -10.65 27.81 -9.74
CA SER A 985 -11.67 28.86 -9.64
C SER A 985 -11.10 30.14 -9.04
N VAL A 986 -10.42 30.02 -7.91
CA VAL A 986 -9.79 31.17 -7.22
C VAL A 986 -8.60 31.70 -8.03
N GLY A 987 -7.77 30.83 -8.56
CA GLY A 987 -6.61 31.19 -9.36
C GLY A 987 -6.97 31.94 -10.65
N THR A 988 -8.04 31.54 -11.33
CA THR A 988 -8.54 32.24 -12.51
C THR A 988 -9.01 33.64 -12.17
N LEU A 989 -9.70 33.82 -11.05
CA LEU A 989 -10.11 35.14 -10.57
C LEU A 989 -8.88 36.05 -10.36
N PHE A 990 -7.83 35.53 -9.71
CA PHE A 990 -6.58 36.30 -9.51
C PHE A 990 -5.85 36.55 -10.83
N THR A 991 -5.84 35.60 -11.76
CA THR A 991 -5.25 35.77 -13.08
C THR A 991 -5.92 36.89 -13.86
N LEU A 992 -7.23 37.01 -13.77
CA LEU A 992 -7.99 38.03 -14.49
C LEU A 992 -7.83 39.46 -13.88
N PHE A 993 -7.59 39.60 -12.58
CA PHE A 993 -7.55 40.89 -11.93
C PHE A 993 -6.15 41.27 -11.37
N VAL A 994 -5.42 40.34 -10.77
CA VAL A 994 -4.13 40.62 -10.13
C VAL A 994 -2.99 40.62 -11.14
N LEU A 995 -2.95 39.65 -12.06
CA LEU A 995 -1.88 39.57 -13.07
C LEU A 995 -1.80 40.82 -13.93
N PRO A 996 -2.91 41.43 -14.44
CA PRO A 996 -2.81 42.70 -15.16
C PRO A 996 -2.22 43.86 -14.35
N CYS A 997 -2.52 43.92 -13.07
CA CYS A 997 -1.93 44.94 -12.17
C CYS A 997 -0.41 44.75 -12.04
N ILE A 998 0.04 43.49 -11.86
CA ILE A 998 1.47 43.20 -11.73
C ILE A 998 2.20 43.39 -13.06
N TYR A 999 1.58 43.04 -14.19
CA TYR A 999 2.15 43.30 -15.52
C TYR A 999 2.45 44.78 -15.74
N THR A 1000 1.54 45.68 -15.37
CA THR A 1000 1.76 47.12 -15.52
C THR A 1000 2.91 47.66 -14.70
N LEU A 1001 3.32 47.00 -13.63
CA LEU A 1001 4.43 47.39 -12.75
C LEU A 1001 5.77 46.77 -13.20
N VAL A 1002 5.79 45.52 -13.59
CA VAL A 1002 7.01 44.74 -13.79
C VAL A 1002 7.43 44.70 -15.27
N ALA A 1003 6.49 44.73 -16.21
CA ALA A 1003 6.78 44.67 -17.64
C ALA A 1003 7.75 45.79 -18.10
N ARG A 1004 8.43 45.57 -19.22
CA ARG A 1004 9.40 46.55 -19.77
C ARG A 1004 8.75 47.94 -19.90
N PRO A 1005 9.44 49.00 -19.54
CA PRO A 1005 8.90 50.39 -19.69
C PRO A 1005 8.47 50.67 -21.10
N ASP A 1006 7.46 51.52 -21.28
CA ASP A 1006 7.05 52.00 -22.61
C ASP A 1006 8.22 52.78 -23.24
N ALA A 1007 8.45 52.55 -24.54
CA ALA A 1007 9.48 53.30 -25.25
C ALA A 1007 9.08 54.80 -25.26
N PRO A 1008 10.03 55.75 -25.06
CA PRO A 1008 9.69 57.16 -25.14
C PRO A 1008 9.09 57.45 -26.53
N PRO A 1009 8.08 58.32 -26.59
CA PRO A 1009 7.44 58.67 -27.87
C PRO A 1009 8.48 59.30 -28.79
N GLY A 1010 8.92 58.56 -29.82
CA GLY A 1010 9.85 59.06 -30.87
C GLY A 1010 10.92 58.07 -31.38
N VAL A 1011 11.00 56.84 -30.85
CA VAL A 1011 12.00 55.86 -31.30
C VAL A 1011 11.27 54.62 -31.86
N THR A 1012 10.52 54.80 -32.92
CA THR A 1012 9.98 53.68 -33.71
C THR A 1012 10.50 53.85 -35.13
N GLN A 1013 11.71 53.31 -35.43
CA GLN A 1013 12.18 52.92 -36.76
C GLN A 1013 13.72 52.81 -36.77
N ALA A 1014 14.31 51.86 -36.16
CA ALA A 1014 15.66 51.37 -36.51
C ALA A 1014 16.09 50.16 -35.66
N ALA A 1015 15.32 49.06 -35.65
CA ALA A 1015 15.78 47.80 -35.08
C ALA A 1015 15.17 46.58 -35.79
N ASN A 1016 15.05 46.60 -37.10
CA ASN A 1016 14.81 45.40 -37.92
C ASN A 1016 15.92 45.29 -38.98
N ALA A 1017 17.15 45.09 -38.49
CA ALA A 1017 18.28 44.65 -39.30
C ALA A 1017 19.34 44.06 -38.36
N HIS A 1018 19.10 42.84 -37.91
CA HIS A 1018 20.17 41.85 -37.61
C HIS A 1018 19.55 40.53 -37.28
#